data_967638ecc201157836b0b2bbaebe0983
#
_entry.id   967638ecc201157836b0b2bbaebe0983
#
_cell.length_a   1.000
_cell.length_b   1.000
_cell.length_c   1.000
_cell.angle_alpha   90.00
_cell.angle_beta   90.00
_cell.angle_gamma   90.00
#
_symmetry.space_group_name_H-M   'P 1'
#
loop_
_entity.id
_entity.type
_entity.pdbx_description
1 polymer ?
#
loop_
_entity_poly.entity_id
_entity_poly.type
_entity_poly.pdbx_seq_one_letter_code
_entity_poly.pdbx_strand_id
1 'polypeptide(L)'
;MCKKSLSLFLAMLMIVTALTVGSTAFAKTVDVASQGDSNGFKAGDKVYFDCSACGEQWTSADAVEYINLTEYSKADNDGNSIVISERDTEKFNPIQVTEKISDYVFSYTFTEETAGATSLRFWRGSSEKMWNNSPLLTYDMYALGMNCVKATDLEGSGTVTEYGSNQADTGLKLSYGKKNNLYVHGVSGNVEDTEAWQMWQDVNGTKYFFLPSSADKTSADVYNTFSNDVTVGSVTIPANSVGTVAFESGKTYTATVGNVSYNLKFMRSSAECAVYVNNPDEFNGTDLYSYLCQSKSNTAEATGAVTDSDGNLYDTPIKKIKGRGNTSWSKDKKSFNITYKSALSIAGMDKTKKYSICANYQDDTLSRNRFLYDLGDEVGLPYSPDSRYSDFYINGVYIGSYQMCQKIEVGKDELISDLTGEEYLNSDGSFAGDFSFAFKIDGGMDDDDFWFRASSNNLTVISPELTSSDKYYNEVKSYISSKFTAMYNALKNNSSNLSSLIDMDSFAKIYLINELGKNWDAGVGSFYFVYKPDENGNYKFYASPTWDYDNSLGNANGVYSDLKNIGVTDYTEPTGYFVTYKGGVNSTTNVASLMYRNVELKQRIGQVWYESFVPAIVNKFSKTGVNTGDFYSSDVYYSLIKDSAEMNYESGWLLNPEQSWLADHSKLNVSTFDYKTKEYKEKVSVKKYDANTFEGVYNFCCDWLLSRSAYLSNLFVEYYIDPTTITTDPTNPTTPDDNVNKEHEIGENTLVEFYFDNTGKTTGDKLTEYGDKNGYQATYGEASLLVSMDGKNGRALEWSDAEYGANSDTIVPIMSAGNKNPWGDSPYIQISLNASEYKDMSFSIDLAGSKKAPANWKMQYSTDGENFTDISNTNFTITTDNRKLMTTYLKDVKLPSDCDGAENVVIRLVPTSTTTVEGGVYTDTSTSGELAINNIIIEGSSSKTGINGDLNLDGKITVQDATVLQKSIAKLIKLNSAQNAVADYNNDGNVNIKDVTAIQKYLANLT
;
A
#
# COMPACT_ATOMS: atom_id res chain seq x y z
N MET A 1 21.06 -12.19 -29.56
CA MET A 1 20.13 -11.64 -30.54
C MET A 1 18.65 -11.77 -30.19
N CYS A 2 18.22 -12.72 -29.38
CA CYS A 2 16.79 -12.87 -29.02
C CYS A 2 16.21 -11.85 -27.99
N LYS A 3 17.05 -11.16 -27.18
CA LYS A 3 16.52 -10.19 -26.19
C LYS A 3 16.23 -8.80 -26.76
N LYS A 4 16.79 -8.45 -27.93
CA LYS A 4 16.47 -7.17 -28.60
C LYS A 4 15.20 -7.23 -29.44
N SER A 5 14.80 -8.41 -29.88
CA SER A 5 13.55 -8.58 -30.65
C SER A 5 12.30 -8.56 -29.75
N LEU A 6 12.41 -8.95 -28.47
CA LEU A 6 11.28 -8.95 -27.57
C LEU A 6 10.97 -7.56 -27.02
N SER A 7 12.00 -6.74 -26.74
CA SER A 7 11.76 -5.34 -26.33
C SER A 7 11.26 -4.45 -27.48
N LEU A 8 11.64 -4.76 -28.72
CA LEU A 8 11.11 -4.05 -29.88
C LEU A 8 9.67 -4.46 -30.19
N PHE A 9 9.30 -5.72 -29.90
CA PHE A 9 7.93 -6.21 -30.08
C PHE A 9 6.98 -5.67 -28.98
N LEU A 10 7.47 -5.56 -27.73
CA LEU A 10 6.71 -4.89 -26.66
C LEU A 10 6.60 -3.36 -26.89
N ALA A 11 7.64 -2.73 -27.40
CA ALA A 11 7.59 -1.31 -27.77
C ALA A 11 6.67 -1.06 -28.98
N MET A 12 6.64 -1.96 -29.96
CA MET A 12 5.68 -1.89 -31.06
C MET A 12 4.25 -2.19 -30.61
N LEU A 13 4.04 -3.09 -29.64
CA LEU A 13 2.70 -3.37 -29.11
C LEU A 13 2.18 -2.20 -28.26
N MET A 14 3.07 -1.51 -27.52
CA MET A 14 2.71 -0.26 -26.81
C MET A 14 2.49 0.93 -27.77
N ILE A 15 3.17 1.00 -28.89
CA ILE A 15 2.97 2.06 -29.90
C ILE A 15 1.66 1.82 -30.68
N VAL A 16 1.25 0.56 -30.89
CA VAL A 16 -0.02 0.26 -31.57
C VAL A 16 -1.23 0.47 -30.64
N THR A 17 -1.07 0.36 -29.32
CA THR A 17 -2.13 0.73 -28.37
C THR A 17 -2.15 2.22 -28.03
N ALA A 18 -1.04 2.95 -28.22
CA ALA A 18 -0.99 4.40 -28.01
C ALA A 18 -1.51 5.21 -29.22
N LEU A 19 -1.74 4.58 -30.36
CA LEU A 19 -2.23 5.26 -31.57
C LEU A 19 -3.76 5.20 -31.75
N THR A 20 -4.51 4.68 -30.78
CA THR A 20 -5.98 4.61 -30.83
C THR A 20 -6.71 5.32 -29.69
N VAL A 21 -5.99 6.03 -28.83
CA VAL A 21 -6.63 6.85 -27.79
C VAL A 21 -6.19 8.29 -28.00
N GLY A 22 -6.80 8.95 -28.95
CA GLY A 22 -6.85 10.40 -28.96
C GLY A 22 -7.52 10.85 -27.65
N SER A 23 -6.82 11.74 -26.93
CA SER A 23 -7.30 12.36 -25.71
C SER A 23 -8.72 12.90 -25.90
N THR A 24 -9.70 12.18 -25.44
CA THR A 24 -11.01 12.73 -25.16
C THR A 24 -11.06 13.05 -23.67
N ALA A 25 -10.80 14.30 -23.35
CA ALA A 25 -11.37 14.83 -22.12
C ALA A 25 -12.87 14.55 -22.20
N PHE A 26 -13.40 13.75 -21.24
CA PHE A 26 -14.82 13.41 -21.13
C PHE A 26 -15.39 12.50 -22.23
N ALA A 27 -14.99 11.25 -22.29
CA ALA A 27 -15.76 10.23 -22.98
C ALA A 27 -16.38 9.27 -21.97
N LYS A 28 -17.60 9.57 -21.52
CA LYS A 28 -18.48 8.58 -20.95
C LYS A 28 -18.91 7.64 -22.07
N THR A 29 -18.62 6.36 -21.99
CA THR A 29 -19.29 5.37 -22.82
C THR A 29 -20.76 5.36 -22.40
N VAL A 30 -21.60 5.93 -23.22
CA VAL A 30 -23.05 5.81 -23.08
C VAL A 30 -23.40 4.38 -23.44
N ASP A 31 -24.09 3.70 -22.55
CA ASP A 31 -24.64 2.38 -22.78
C ASP A 31 -25.73 2.49 -23.87
N VAL A 32 -25.41 2.07 -25.09
CA VAL A 32 -26.26 2.21 -26.28
C VAL A 32 -27.40 1.17 -26.30
N ALA A 33 -27.65 0.46 -25.20
CA ALA A 33 -28.60 -0.64 -25.16
C ALA A 33 -30.09 -0.25 -25.00
N SER A 34 -30.49 1.04 -25.00
CA SER A 34 -31.87 1.37 -24.72
C SER A 34 -32.54 2.46 -25.52
N GLN A 35 -32.07 2.86 -26.72
CA GLN A 35 -32.84 3.76 -27.57
C GLN A 35 -32.96 3.25 -29.01
N GLY A 36 -34.10 2.88 -29.40
CA GLY A 36 -34.43 2.53 -30.78
C GLY A 36 -34.50 3.75 -31.69
N ASP A 37 -34.08 3.53 -32.91
CA ASP A 37 -34.29 4.27 -34.16
C ASP A 37 -33.58 5.61 -34.38
N SER A 38 -32.63 5.58 -35.34
CA SER A 38 -32.01 6.67 -36.12
C SER A 38 -31.03 7.57 -35.38
N ASN A 39 -29.87 7.09 -35.08
CA ASN A 39 -28.80 7.86 -34.40
C ASN A 39 -27.71 8.34 -35.38
N GLY A 40 -28.04 9.22 -36.27
CA GLY A 40 -27.11 9.89 -37.18
C GLY A 40 -27.42 11.35 -37.33
N PHE A 41 -26.48 12.11 -37.89
CA PHE A 41 -26.70 13.52 -38.25
C PHE A 41 -27.93 13.68 -39.12
N LYS A 42 -28.66 14.76 -38.93
CA LYS A 42 -29.91 15.08 -39.64
C LYS A 42 -29.63 16.14 -40.70
N ALA A 43 -30.44 16.16 -41.72
CA ALA A 43 -30.42 17.26 -42.70
C ALA A 43 -30.61 18.60 -41.98
N GLY A 44 -29.68 19.55 -42.24
CA GLY A 44 -29.66 20.85 -41.57
C GLY A 44 -28.69 20.92 -40.39
N ASP A 45 -28.20 19.81 -39.84
CA ASP A 45 -27.16 19.82 -38.82
C ASP A 45 -25.88 20.46 -39.37
N LYS A 46 -25.26 21.33 -38.59
CA LYS A 46 -24.08 22.09 -39.01
C LYS A 46 -22.91 21.79 -38.07
N VAL A 47 -21.76 21.46 -38.67
CA VAL A 47 -20.52 21.15 -37.95
C VAL A 47 -19.39 22.04 -38.47
N TYR A 48 -18.39 22.25 -37.65
CA TYR A 48 -17.27 23.15 -37.94
C TYR A 48 -15.94 22.42 -37.79
N PHE A 49 -14.96 22.91 -38.56
CA PHE A 49 -13.58 22.50 -38.45
C PHE A 49 -12.71 23.72 -38.22
N ASP A 50 -12.06 23.78 -37.07
CA ASP A 50 -11.13 24.83 -36.69
C ASP A 50 -9.70 24.31 -36.68
N CYS A 51 -8.89 24.75 -37.64
CA CYS A 51 -7.48 24.41 -37.73
C CYS A 51 -6.55 25.59 -37.42
N SER A 52 -7.04 26.62 -36.75
CA SER A 52 -6.26 27.83 -36.41
C SER A 52 -4.99 27.52 -35.58
N ALA A 53 -5.02 26.49 -34.75
CA ALA A 53 -3.85 26.05 -33.98
C ALA A 53 -2.73 25.47 -34.87
N CYS A 54 -3.05 24.98 -36.09
CA CYS A 54 -2.09 24.43 -37.05
C CYS A 54 -1.58 25.48 -38.03
N GLY A 55 -2.15 26.67 -38.05
CA GLY A 55 -1.80 27.75 -38.94
C GLY A 55 -1.88 27.36 -40.43
N GLU A 56 -0.95 27.89 -41.25
CA GLU A 56 -0.93 27.66 -42.71
C GLU A 56 -0.71 26.19 -43.11
N GLN A 57 -0.37 25.28 -42.18
CA GLN A 57 -0.09 23.88 -42.52
C GLN A 57 -1.31 23.15 -43.07
N TRP A 58 -2.52 23.44 -42.51
CA TRP A 58 -3.76 22.90 -43.04
C TRP A 58 -4.31 23.66 -44.23
N THR A 59 -3.95 24.92 -44.42
CA THR A 59 -4.54 25.82 -45.43
C THR A 59 -3.65 26.09 -46.63
N SER A 60 -2.42 25.52 -46.72
CA SER A 60 -1.53 25.64 -47.88
C SER A 60 -2.11 24.89 -49.07
N ALA A 61 -2.16 25.48 -50.20
CA ALA A 61 -2.49 25.13 -51.60
C ALA A 61 -3.52 24.03 -51.89
N ASP A 62 -3.74 23.06 -51.01
CA ASP A 62 -4.69 21.93 -51.15
C ASP A 62 -5.57 21.80 -49.92
N ALA A 63 -6.05 22.91 -49.46
CA ALA A 63 -6.75 23.06 -48.19
C ALA A 63 -8.03 22.20 -48.08
N VAL A 64 -8.40 21.95 -46.84
CA VAL A 64 -9.59 21.20 -46.35
C VAL A 64 -10.80 21.33 -47.30
N GLU A 65 -10.74 20.53 -48.36
CA GLU A 65 -11.82 20.54 -49.35
C GLU A 65 -12.85 19.44 -49.11
N TYR A 66 -12.53 18.49 -48.23
CA TYR A 66 -13.30 17.25 -48.11
C TYR A 66 -13.60 16.88 -46.67
N ILE A 67 -14.74 16.23 -46.48
CA ILE A 67 -15.08 15.49 -45.26
C ILE A 67 -15.31 14.02 -45.61
N ASN A 68 -14.98 13.14 -44.67
CA ASN A 68 -15.31 11.72 -44.77
C ASN A 68 -16.43 11.41 -43.81
N LEU A 69 -17.51 10.86 -44.32
CA LEU A 69 -18.65 10.41 -43.52
C LEU A 69 -18.59 8.91 -43.35
N THR A 70 -18.68 8.45 -42.11
CA THR A 70 -18.76 7.02 -41.76
C THR A 70 -20.19 6.66 -41.44
N GLU A 71 -20.72 5.68 -42.16
CA GLU A 71 -22.00 5.05 -41.80
C GLU A 71 -21.73 3.78 -40.95
N TYR A 72 -22.49 3.61 -39.90
CA TYR A 72 -22.55 2.28 -39.25
C TYR A 72 -23.32 1.34 -40.15
N SER A 73 -22.75 0.21 -40.54
CA SER A 73 -23.53 -0.87 -41.12
C SER A 73 -24.51 -1.35 -40.08
N LYS A 74 -25.75 -1.66 -40.52
CA LYS A 74 -26.77 -2.26 -39.64
C LYS A 74 -26.16 -3.44 -38.88
N ALA A 75 -26.52 -3.55 -37.59
CA ALA A 75 -26.16 -4.74 -36.78
C ALA A 75 -26.39 -6.01 -37.59
N ASP A 76 -25.50 -6.95 -37.52
CA ASP A 76 -25.73 -8.28 -38.05
C ASP A 76 -26.93 -8.94 -37.34
N ASN A 77 -27.38 -10.07 -37.83
CA ASN A 77 -28.52 -10.78 -37.30
C ASN A 77 -28.33 -11.25 -35.85
N ASP A 78 -27.10 -11.16 -35.31
CA ASP A 78 -26.71 -11.54 -33.93
C ASP A 78 -26.53 -10.32 -33.00
N GLY A 79 -26.81 -9.11 -33.48
CA GLY A 79 -26.76 -7.88 -32.68
C GLY A 79 -25.36 -7.26 -32.57
N ASN A 80 -24.34 -7.76 -33.29
CA ASN A 80 -22.99 -7.20 -33.27
C ASN A 80 -22.87 -6.02 -34.23
N SER A 81 -22.33 -4.90 -33.76
CA SER A 81 -22.01 -3.74 -34.58
C SER A 81 -20.73 -4.00 -35.37
N ILE A 82 -20.79 -4.05 -36.69
CA ILE A 82 -19.59 -4.10 -37.52
C ILE A 82 -19.08 -2.67 -37.68
N VAL A 83 -17.99 -2.34 -37.02
CA VAL A 83 -17.22 -1.12 -37.27
C VAL A 83 -16.45 -1.30 -38.57
N ILE A 84 -16.82 -0.55 -39.61
CA ILE A 84 -16.06 -0.54 -40.84
C ILE A 84 -14.76 0.21 -40.56
N SER A 85 -13.63 -0.51 -40.65
CA SER A 85 -12.30 0.07 -40.46
C SER A 85 -12.12 1.29 -41.38
N GLU A 86 -11.65 2.38 -40.79
CA GLU A 86 -11.29 3.64 -41.51
C GLU A 86 -10.27 3.43 -42.66
N ARG A 87 -9.65 2.27 -42.72
CA ARG A 87 -8.66 1.91 -43.74
C ARG A 87 -9.18 1.11 -44.91
N ASP A 88 -10.49 0.87 -44.97
CA ASP A 88 -11.06 0.22 -46.13
C ASP A 88 -11.25 1.25 -47.26
N THR A 89 -10.26 1.32 -48.13
CA THR A 89 -10.20 2.27 -49.23
C THR A 89 -11.35 2.12 -50.24
N GLU A 90 -12.09 1.02 -50.22
CA GLU A 90 -13.24 0.76 -51.11
C GLU A 90 -14.55 1.46 -50.66
N LYS A 91 -14.59 1.98 -49.45
CA LYS A 91 -15.77 2.60 -48.83
C LYS A 91 -15.58 4.08 -48.53
N PHE A 92 -14.62 4.71 -49.05
CA PHE A 92 -14.29 6.10 -48.85
C PHE A 92 -15.17 6.99 -49.72
N ASN A 93 -16.07 7.76 -49.06
CA ASN A 93 -16.95 8.70 -49.72
C ASN A 93 -16.61 10.15 -49.28
N PRO A 94 -15.62 10.82 -49.88
CA PRO A 94 -15.30 12.20 -49.53
C PRO A 94 -16.37 13.15 -50.05
N ILE A 95 -16.73 14.12 -49.22
CA ILE A 95 -17.68 15.19 -49.55
C ILE A 95 -16.94 16.52 -49.50
N GLN A 96 -17.07 17.33 -50.51
CA GLN A 96 -16.46 18.64 -50.55
C GLN A 96 -17.03 19.56 -49.49
N VAL A 97 -16.17 20.26 -48.73
CA VAL A 97 -16.59 21.28 -47.77
C VAL A 97 -17.15 22.48 -48.52
N THR A 98 -18.34 22.94 -48.17
CA THR A 98 -19.08 23.91 -48.95
C THR A 98 -18.95 25.35 -48.45
N GLU A 99 -18.46 25.56 -47.22
CA GLU A 99 -18.42 26.89 -46.60
C GLU A 99 -17.11 27.15 -45.88
N LYS A 100 -16.39 28.20 -46.26
CA LYS A 100 -15.22 28.72 -45.54
C LYS A 100 -15.68 29.89 -44.66
N ILE A 101 -15.59 29.75 -43.37
CA ILE A 101 -16.03 30.75 -42.38
C ILE A 101 -14.93 31.80 -42.14
N SER A 102 -13.68 31.37 -42.11
CA SER A 102 -12.50 32.22 -41.98
C SER A 102 -11.29 31.50 -42.60
N ASP A 103 -10.09 32.10 -42.52
CA ASP A 103 -8.88 31.47 -43.10
C ASP A 103 -8.56 30.12 -42.48
N TYR A 104 -9.01 29.83 -41.28
CA TYR A 104 -8.70 28.61 -40.59
C TYR A 104 -9.93 27.86 -40.04
N VAL A 105 -11.15 28.35 -40.42
CA VAL A 105 -12.41 27.71 -39.97
C VAL A 105 -13.29 27.39 -41.17
N PHE A 106 -13.72 26.16 -41.22
CA PHE A 106 -14.59 25.61 -42.26
C PHE A 106 -15.86 25.07 -41.63
N SER A 107 -16.93 24.98 -42.40
CA SER A 107 -18.17 24.37 -41.94
C SER A 107 -18.76 23.42 -42.96
N TYR A 108 -19.57 22.49 -42.49
CA TYR A 108 -20.38 21.61 -43.30
C TYR A 108 -21.79 21.52 -42.73
N THR A 109 -22.79 21.63 -43.61
CA THR A 109 -24.21 21.44 -43.26
C THR A 109 -24.67 20.14 -43.91
N PHE A 110 -25.18 19.20 -43.11
CA PHE A 110 -25.69 17.92 -43.61
C PHE A 110 -26.91 18.16 -44.50
N THR A 111 -26.95 17.44 -45.62
CA THR A 111 -28.08 17.43 -46.56
C THR A 111 -28.93 16.18 -46.36
N GLU A 112 -30.05 16.07 -47.09
CA GLU A 112 -30.88 14.87 -47.14
C GLU A 112 -30.10 13.63 -47.56
N GLU A 113 -29.10 13.80 -48.45
CA GLU A 113 -28.26 12.71 -48.96
C GLU A 113 -27.23 12.26 -47.95
N THR A 114 -26.78 13.15 -47.09
CA THR A 114 -25.72 12.88 -46.04
C THR A 114 -26.28 12.66 -44.66
N ALA A 115 -27.58 12.83 -44.47
CA ALA A 115 -28.26 12.51 -43.25
C ALA A 115 -28.16 11.00 -42.94
N GLY A 116 -28.02 10.67 -41.66
CA GLY A 116 -27.84 9.29 -41.19
C GLY A 116 -26.41 8.90 -40.96
N ALA A 117 -25.43 9.69 -41.37
CA ALA A 117 -24.02 9.46 -41.01
C ALA A 117 -23.85 9.54 -39.47
N THR A 118 -23.05 8.65 -38.90
CA THR A 118 -22.86 8.54 -37.46
C THR A 118 -21.58 9.18 -36.97
N SER A 119 -20.64 9.47 -37.90
CA SER A 119 -19.40 10.17 -37.59
C SER A 119 -18.83 10.85 -38.81
N LEU A 120 -17.95 11.83 -38.63
CA LEU A 120 -17.21 12.49 -39.67
C LEU A 120 -15.79 12.84 -39.23
N ARG A 121 -14.92 12.99 -40.26
CA ARG A 121 -13.62 13.63 -40.14
C ARG A 121 -13.45 14.64 -41.26
N PHE A 122 -12.82 15.75 -40.99
CA PHE A 122 -12.27 16.64 -41.95
C PHE A 122 -10.90 16.14 -42.39
N TRP A 123 -10.55 16.27 -43.61
CA TRP A 123 -9.28 15.79 -44.10
C TRP A 123 -8.74 16.67 -45.24
N ARG A 124 -7.44 16.60 -45.38
CA ARG A 124 -6.69 17.25 -46.42
C ARG A 124 -6.16 16.21 -47.42
N GLY A 125 -6.30 16.45 -48.68
CA GLY A 125 -5.87 15.53 -49.71
C GLY A 125 -6.47 15.81 -51.05
N SER A 126 -6.44 14.83 -51.94
CA SER A 126 -7.19 14.84 -53.17
C SER A 126 -8.45 13.98 -53.06
N SER A 127 -9.36 14.09 -54.05
CA SER A 127 -10.53 13.22 -54.11
C SER A 127 -10.23 11.70 -54.13
N GLU A 128 -8.96 11.34 -54.40
CA GLU A 128 -8.52 9.95 -54.52
C GLU A 128 -7.65 9.51 -53.35
N LYS A 129 -7.07 10.45 -52.56
CA LYS A 129 -6.11 10.14 -51.52
C LYS A 129 -6.15 11.13 -50.38
N MET A 130 -6.41 10.61 -49.20
CA MET A 130 -6.27 11.35 -47.96
C MET A 130 -4.81 11.49 -47.54
N TRP A 131 -4.36 12.69 -47.18
CA TRP A 131 -3.01 12.99 -46.70
C TRP A 131 -2.97 13.14 -45.18
N ASN A 132 -3.92 13.92 -44.66
CA ASN A 132 -4.05 14.20 -43.25
C ASN A 132 -5.54 14.17 -42.86
N ASN A 133 -5.84 13.85 -41.61
CA ASN A 133 -7.20 13.83 -41.10
C ASN A 133 -7.30 14.54 -39.74
N SER A 134 -8.49 15.06 -39.45
CA SER A 134 -8.83 15.66 -38.17
C SER A 134 -9.17 14.60 -37.12
N PRO A 135 -9.33 14.99 -35.87
CA PRO A 135 -10.08 14.19 -34.88
C PRO A 135 -11.47 13.78 -35.39
N LEU A 136 -11.98 12.67 -34.86
CA LEU A 136 -13.29 12.15 -35.19
C LEU A 136 -14.37 12.94 -34.45
N LEU A 137 -15.40 13.40 -35.15
CA LEU A 137 -16.65 13.87 -34.54
C LEU A 137 -17.73 12.81 -34.74
N THR A 138 -18.28 12.30 -33.65
CA THR A 138 -19.42 11.38 -33.70
C THR A 138 -20.75 12.12 -33.54
N TYR A 139 -21.83 11.52 -34.01
CA TYR A 139 -23.18 12.07 -33.79
C TYR A 139 -23.49 12.20 -32.30
N ASP A 140 -23.02 11.27 -31.47
CA ASP A 140 -23.22 11.35 -30.02
C ASP A 140 -22.55 12.58 -29.43
N MET A 141 -21.35 12.93 -29.85
CA MET A 141 -20.68 14.19 -29.46
C MET A 141 -21.46 15.40 -29.95
N TYR A 142 -21.98 15.37 -31.18
CA TYR A 142 -22.79 16.43 -31.74
C TYR A 142 -24.12 16.62 -30.97
N ALA A 143 -24.77 15.54 -30.63
CA ALA A 143 -25.99 15.53 -29.82
C ALA A 143 -25.78 16.10 -28.41
N LEU A 144 -24.54 16.07 -27.91
CA LEU A 144 -24.09 16.68 -26.66
C LEU A 144 -23.64 18.16 -26.84
N GLY A 145 -23.86 18.77 -28.01
CA GLY A 145 -23.53 20.16 -28.30
C GLY A 145 -22.12 20.38 -28.85
N MET A 146 -21.33 19.33 -29.02
CA MET A 146 -19.97 19.40 -29.58
C MET A 146 -20.05 19.36 -31.11
N ASN A 147 -20.03 20.51 -31.74
CA ASN A 147 -20.21 20.65 -33.20
C ASN A 147 -18.96 21.18 -33.90
N CYS A 148 -17.84 21.34 -33.23
CA CYS A 148 -16.60 21.84 -33.78
C CYS A 148 -15.42 20.90 -33.50
N VAL A 149 -14.73 20.51 -34.55
CA VAL A 149 -13.48 19.76 -34.50
C VAL A 149 -12.32 20.74 -34.56
N LYS A 150 -11.50 20.80 -33.49
CA LYS A 150 -10.27 21.59 -33.47
C LYS A 150 -9.06 20.69 -33.70
N ALA A 151 -8.34 20.89 -34.76
CA ALA A 151 -7.09 20.19 -35.04
C ALA A 151 -5.90 20.94 -34.43
N THR A 152 -5.00 20.21 -33.79
CA THR A 152 -3.76 20.76 -33.24
C THR A 152 -2.52 20.37 -34.02
N ASP A 153 -2.62 19.38 -34.90
CA ASP A 153 -1.57 18.96 -35.82
C ASP A 153 -2.13 18.39 -37.13
N LEU A 154 -1.26 17.91 -37.98
CA LEU A 154 -1.61 17.26 -39.24
C LEU A 154 -1.86 15.75 -39.10
N GLU A 155 -1.64 15.17 -37.93
CA GLU A 155 -1.66 13.72 -37.72
C GLU A 155 -2.96 13.24 -37.04
N GLY A 156 -3.95 14.13 -36.92
CA GLY A 156 -5.28 13.81 -36.36
C GLY A 156 -5.41 14.09 -34.89
N SER A 157 -4.45 14.77 -34.29
CA SER A 157 -4.61 15.26 -32.89
C SER A 157 -5.47 16.51 -32.86
N GLY A 158 -6.18 16.65 -31.73
CA GLY A 158 -7.05 17.81 -31.50
C GLY A 158 -8.22 17.45 -30.58
N THR A 159 -9.19 18.34 -30.52
CA THR A 159 -10.38 18.21 -29.64
C THR A 159 -11.66 18.41 -30.42
N VAL A 160 -12.77 17.92 -29.86
CA VAL A 160 -14.10 18.21 -30.34
C VAL A 160 -14.77 19.12 -29.31
N THR A 161 -15.29 20.28 -29.75
CA THR A 161 -15.85 21.31 -28.89
C THR A 161 -17.13 21.91 -29.50
N GLU A 162 -17.76 22.86 -28.84
CA GLU A 162 -18.82 23.67 -29.43
C GLU A 162 -18.21 24.84 -30.22
N TYR A 163 -18.67 25.08 -31.46
CA TYR A 163 -18.22 26.20 -32.28
C TYR A 163 -18.77 27.53 -31.77
N GLY A 164 -17.90 28.49 -31.61
CA GLY A 164 -18.27 29.82 -31.13
C GLY A 164 -18.34 29.91 -29.60
N SER A 165 -18.00 28.82 -28.92
CA SER A 165 -17.89 28.84 -27.47
C SER A 165 -16.54 29.44 -27.01
N ASN A 166 -16.33 30.73 -27.30
CA ASN A 166 -15.76 31.59 -26.28
C ASN A 166 -16.81 31.73 -25.20
N GLN A 167 -17.09 30.66 -24.49
CA GLN A 167 -18.09 30.65 -23.41
C GLN A 167 -17.56 31.38 -22.18
N ALA A 168 -17.00 32.55 -22.35
CA ALA A 168 -16.76 33.37 -21.21
C ALA A 168 -18.06 33.95 -20.64
N ASP A 169 -19.14 34.08 -21.42
CA ASP A 169 -20.17 35.03 -21.03
C ASP A 169 -21.65 34.66 -21.24
N THR A 170 -22.00 33.42 -21.56
CA THR A 170 -23.43 33.04 -21.67
C THR A 170 -23.74 31.84 -20.79
N GLY A 171 -24.56 32.06 -19.76
CA GLY A 171 -24.98 31.00 -18.86
C GLY A 171 -25.26 31.53 -17.45
N LEU A 172 -25.46 30.61 -16.54
CA LEU A 172 -25.50 30.91 -15.12
C LEU A 172 -24.12 30.74 -14.51
N LYS A 173 -23.74 31.71 -13.68
CA LYS A 173 -22.48 31.64 -12.90
C LYS A 173 -22.83 31.62 -11.42
N LEU A 174 -22.02 30.93 -10.64
CA LEU A 174 -22.12 30.91 -9.19
C LEU A 174 -20.99 31.74 -8.61
N SER A 175 -21.30 32.68 -7.71
CA SER A 175 -20.32 33.50 -7.03
C SER A 175 -19.53 32.68 -5.98
N TYR A 176 -18.25 32.80 -6.05
CA TYR A 176 -17.33 32.41 -4.98
C TYR A 176 -16.95 33.62 -4.11
N GLY A 177 -17.86 34.55 -3.92
CA GLY A 177 -17.63 35.81 -3.21
C GLY A 177 -17.45 35.64 -1.70
N LYS A 178 -17.08 36.72 -1.03
CA LYS A 178 -16.81 36.82 0.44
C LYS A 178 -17.88 36.23 1.36
N LYS A 179 -19.12 36.12 0.90
CA LYS A 179 -20.25 35.58 1.68
C LYS A 179 -20.14 34.05 1.92
N ASN A 180 -19.49 33.34 1.04
CA ASN A 180 -19.38 31.88 1.09
C ASN A 180 -17.98 31.40 1.45
N ASN A 181 -17.09 32.28 1.90
CA ASN A 181 -15.67 32.00 2.18
C ASN A 181 -14.91 31.33 1.01
N LEU A 182 -15.41 31.47 -0.20
CA LEU A 182 -14.80 30.95 -1.40
C LEU A 182 -14.10 32.09 -2.12
N TYR A 183 -12.78 32.02 -2.13
CA TYR A 183 -11.94 32.97 -2.80
C TYR A 183 -11.14 32.27 -3.89
N VAL A 184 -11.46 32.57 -5.13
CA VAL A 184 -10.58 32.25 -6.23
C VAL A 184 -10.06 33.56 -6.74
N HIS A 185 -8.76 33.82 -6.64
CA HIS A 185 -8.19 35.02 -7.19
C HIS A 185 -8.46 35.10 -8.67
N GLY A 186 -9.34 35.99 -9.04
CA GLY A 186 -9.53 36.36 -10.43
C GLY A 186 -8.32 37.14 -10.95
N VAL A 187 -8.23 37.21 -12.24
CA VAL A 187 -7.10 37.56 -13.09
C VAL A 187 -6.60 38.99 -12.97
N SER A 188 -7.24 39.91 -12.29
CA SER A 188 -6.90 41.32 -12.40
C SER A 188 -6.38 42.00 -11.13
N GLY A 189 -5.99 41.28 -10.13
CA GLY A 189 -5.22 41.84 -8.98
C GLY A 189 -5.96 42.78 -8.05
N ASN A 190 -7.26 43.02 -8.22
CA ASN A 190 -8.08 43.79 -7.38
C ASN A 190 -9.17 42.95 -6.74
N VAL A 191 -9.04 42.70 -5.44
CA VAL A 191 -9.91 41.80 -4.67
C VAL A 191 -11.39 42.25 -4.64
N GLU A 192 -11.66 43.51 -4.90
CA GLU A 192 -13.01 44.10 -4.87
C GLU A 192 -13.74 43.95 -6.21
N ASP A 193 -13.01 43.79 -7.32
CA ASP A 193 -13.61 43.75 -8.68
C ASP A 193 -13.62 42.34 -9.30
N THR A 194 -13.05 41.34 -8.61
CA THR A 194 -12.88 40.00 -9.13
C THR A 194 -13.58 38.98 -8.27
N GLU A 195 -14.87 38.94 -8.35
CA GLU A 195 -15.64 37.78 -7.99
C GLU A 195 -15.32 36.68 -9.02
N ALA A 196 -14.59 35.65 -8.60
CA ALA A 196 -14.41 34.47 -9.43
C ALA A 196 -15.74 33.73 -9.47
N TRP A 197 -16.28 33.59 -10.67
CA TRP A 197 -17.53 32.91 -10.89
C TRP A 197 -17.26 31.51 -11.45
N GLN A 198 -17.82 30.48 -10.83
CA GLN A 198 -17.90 29.16 -11.43
C GLN A 198 -19.05 29.16 -12.46
N MET A 199 -18.72 28.79 -13.69
CA MET A 199 -19.75 28.47 -14.66
C MET A 199 -20.40 27.13 -14.33
N TRP A 200 -21.69 27.00 -14.66
CA TRP A 200 -22.30 25.67 -14.66
C TRP A 200 -21.56 24.74 -15.66
N GLN A 201 -21.45 23.47 -15.29
CA GLN A 201 -20.85 22.44 -16.15
C GLN A 201 -21.96 21.59 -16.75
N ASP A 202 -21.91 21.35 -18.05
CA ASP A 202 -22.81 20.41 -18.72
C ASP A 202 -22.28 18.99 -18.59
N VAL A 203 -23.10 18.10 -18.05
CA VAL A 203 -22.83 16.68 -18.04
C VAL A 203 -24.07 15.96 -18.56
N ASN A 204 -23.98 15.41 -19.77
CA ASN A 204 -25.08 14.68 -20.41
C ASN A 204 -26.40 15.46 -20.47
N GLY A 205 -26.37 16.76 -20.80
CA GLY A 205 -27.52 17.63 -20.93
C GLY A 205 -28.09 18.13 -19.60
N THR A 206 -27.53 17.79 -18.46
CA THR A 206 -27.83 18.37 -17.16
C THR A 206 -26.75 19.37 -16.79
N LYS A 207 -27.16 20.56 -16.38
CA LYS A 207 -26.23 21.58 -15.88
C LYS A 207 -25.95 21.34 -14.39
N TYR A 208 -24.70 21.48 -13.98
CA TYR A 208 -24.26 21.27 -12.59
C TYR A 208 -23.52 22.47 -12.06
N PHE A 209 -23.79 22.82 -10.81
CA PHE A 209 -22.85 23.54 -9.96
C PHE A 209 -22.27 22.57 -8.92
N PHE A 210 -20.97 22.32 -9.01
CA PHE A 210 -20.22 21.49 -8.06
C PHE A 210 -19.65 22.38 -6.97
N LEU A 211 -20.20 22.32 -5.77
CA LEU A 211 -19.90 23.20 -4.66
C LEU A 211 -18.94 22.53 -3.66
N PRO A 212 -17.96 23.24 -3.13
CA PRO A 212 -17.10 22.72 -2.07
C PRO A 212 -17.88 22.57 -0.75
N SER A 213 -17.27 21.88 0.20
CA SER A 213 -17.83 21.67 1.55
C SER A 213 -17.97 22.97 2.36
N SER A 214 -17.18 24.01 2.03
CA SER A 214 -17.28 25.35 2.65
C SER A 214 -18.48 26.17 2.16
N ALA A 215 -19.15 25.79 1.06
CA ALA A 215 -20.33 26.49 0.57
C ALA A 215 -21.51 26.36 1.54
N ASP A 216 -22.45 27.32 1.49
CA ASP A 216 -23.72 27.23 2.23
C ASP A 216 -24.45 25.93 1.86
N LYS A 217 -25.14 25.35 2.84
CA LYS A 217 -25.77 24.03 2.70
C LYS A 217 -27.10 24.07 1.94
N THR A 218 -27.72 25.26 1.86
CA THR A 218 -29.13 25.40 1.50
C THR A 218 -29.38 26.46 0.45
N SER A 219 -28.39 27.32 0.14
CA SER A 219 -28.53 28.41 -0.81
C SER A 219 -27.25 28.73 -1.55
N ALA A 220 -27.38 29.27 -2.76
CA ALA A 220 -26.32 29.77 -3.58
C ALA A 220 -26.67 31.08 -4.25
N ASP A 221 -25.73 32.02 -4.31
CA ASP A 221 -25.83 33.22 -5.10
C ASP A 221 -25.46 32.91 -6.55
N VAL A 222 -26.42 33.01 -7.44
CA VAL A 222 -26.27 32.70 -8.87
C VAL A 222 -26.31 34.00 -9.67
N TYR A 223 -25.27 34.21 -10.49
CA TYR A 223 -25.20 35.33 -11.41
C TYR A 223 -25.73 34.94 -12.78
N ASN A 224 -26.72 35.66 -13.27
CA ASN A 224 -27.29 35.48 -14.59
C ASN A 224 -26.52 36.33 -15.62
N THR A 225 -25.74 35.65 -16.49
CA THR A 225 -25.02 36.34 -17.59
C THR A 225 -25.78 36.31 -18.92
N PHE A 226 -26.95 35.72 -18.96
CA PHE A 226 -27.82 35.82 -20.15
C PHE A 226 -28.37 37.23 -20.33
N SER A 227 -28.69 37.58 -21.56
CA SER A 227 -29.37 38.83 -21.90
C SER A 227 -30.88 38.83 -21.52
N ASN A 228 -31.41 37.70 -21.10
CA ASN A 228 -32.79 37.51 -20.64
C ASN A 228 -32.80 37.10 -19.17
N ASP A 229 -33.96 37.34 -18.55
CA ASP A 229 -34.20 36.83 -17.21
C ASP A 229 -34.13 35.30 -17.17
N VAL A 230 -33.59 34.76 -16.11
CA VAL A 230 -33.55 33.32 -15.84
C VAL A 230 -34.38 32.99 -14.63
N THR A 231 -35.23 31.98 -14.75
CA THR A 231 -35.98 31.45 -13.61
C THR A 231 -35.40 30.10 -13.22
N VAL A 232 -34.93 29.98 -11.96
CA VAL A 232 -34.45 28.72 -11.36
C VAL A 232 -35.45 28.32 -10.27
N GLY A 233 -36.19 27.25 -10.52
CA GLY A 233 -37.29 26.86 -9.63
C GLY A 233 -38.33 27.98 -9.48
N SER A 234 -38.41 28.61 -8.32
CA SER A 234 -39.29 29.73 -8.05
C SER A 234 -38.62 31.11 -8.06
N VAL A 235 -37.33 31.19 -8.30
CA VAL A 235 -36.53 32.41 -8.24
C VAL A 235 -36.27 32.93 -9.66
N THR A 236 -36.68 34.15 -9.95
CA THR A 236 -36.36 34.84 -11.21
C THR A 236 -35.19 35.78 -10.97
N ILE A 237 -34.13 35.58 -11.75
CA ILE A 237 -32.89 36.35 -11.70
C ILE A 237 -32.83 37.23 -12.96
N PRO A 238 -32.94 38.56 -12.83
CA PRO A 238 -32.86 39.43 -13.99
C PRO A 238 -31.54 39.31 -14.76
N ALA A 239 -31.58 39.68 -16.04
CA ALA A 239 -30.37 39.71 -16.86
C ALA A 239 -29.25 40.53 -16.17
N ASN A 240 -28.01 40.03 -16.22
CA ASN A 240 -26.84 40.64 -15.63
C ASN A 240 -26.97 40.95 -14.11
N SER A 241 -27.71 40.12 -13.38
CA SER A 241 -27.98 40.29 -11.95
C SER A 241 -27.69 39.02 -11.16
N VAL A 242 -27.50 39.17 -9.86
CA VAL A 242 -27.34 38.05 -8.92
C VAL A 242 -28.67 37.77 -8.23
N GLY A 243 -28.99 36.49 -8.08
CA GLY A 243 -30.14 36.04 -7.28
C GLY A 243 -29.73 34.88 -6.38
N THR A 244 -30.24 34.88 -5.14
CA THR A 244 -30.04 33.78 -4.20
C THR A 244 -31.02 32.65 -4.47
N VAL A 245 -30.52 31.48 -4.83
CA VAL A 245 -31.33 30.29 -5.11
C VAL A 245 -31.21 29.32 -3.92
N ALA A 246 -32.36 28.98 -3.32
CA ALA A 246 -32.40 27.92 -2.33
C ALA A 246 -32.31 26.55 -3.03
N PHE A 247 -31.46 25.66 -2.51
CA PHE A 247 -31.26 24.32 -3.08
C PHE A 247 -31.15 23.21 -2.02
N GLU A 248 -31.39 21.99 -2.48
CA GLU A 248 -31.08 20.73 -1.80
C GLU A 248 -30.09 19.98 -2.67
N SER A 249 -28.94 19.57 -2.10
CA SER A 249 -27.85 18.91 -2.85
C SER A 249 -28.36 17.68 -3.61
N GLY A 250 -28.00 17.54 -4.89
CA GLY A 250 -28.37 16.43 -5.75
C GLY A 250 -29.79 16.54 -6.37
N LYS A 251 -30.62 17.49 -5.92
CA LYS A 251 -31.95 17.67 -6.45
C LYS A 251 -31.94 18.42 -7.78
N THR A 252 -32.75 17.93 -8.73
CA THR A 252 -32.89 18.57 -10.03
C THR A 252 -33.89 19.75 -9.96
N TYR A 253 -33.46 20.90 -10.46
CA TYR A 253 -34.26 22.11 -10.67
C TYR A 253 -34.39 22.37 -12.16
N THR A 254 -35.42 23.12 -12.54
CA THR A 254 -35.55 23.63 -13.90
C THR A 254 -35.02 25.06 -13.92
N ALA A 255 -34.03 25.34 -14.78
CA ALA A 255 -33.60 26.69 -15.12
C ALA A 255 -34.19 27.07 -16.48
N THR A 256 -34.96 28.14 -16.56
CA THR A 256 -35.62 28.58 -17.81
C THR A 256 -35.06 29.92 -18.23
N VAL A 257 -34.61 30.02 -19.49
CA VAL A 257 -34.15 31.25 -20.13
C VAL A 257 -34.97 31.47 -21.38
N GLY A 258 -35.79 32.48 -21.38
CA GLY A 258 -36.75 32.70 -22.47
C GLY A 258 -37.67 31.47 -22.65
N ASN A 259 -37.54 30.78 -23.78
CA ASN A 259 -38.31 29.57 -24.11
C ASN A 259 -37.50 28.28 -23.92
N VAL A 260 -36.28 28.36 -23.46
CA VAL A 260 -35.41 27.20 -23.29
C VAL A 260 -35.31 26.81 -21.82
N SER A 261 -35.47 25.52 -21.52
CA SER A 261 -35.39 25.01 -20.16
C SER A 261 -34.22 24.01 -20.07
N TYR A 262 -33.49 24.08 -18.97
CA TYR A 262 -32.37 23.21 -18.63
C TYR A 262 -32.65 22.50 -17.31
N ASN A 263 -32.24 21.27 -17.20
CA ASN A 263 -32.10 20.62 -15.90
C ASN A 263 -30.87 21.19 -15.20
N LEU A 264 -30.99 21.60 -13.96
CA LEU A 264 -29.93 22.17 -13.14
C LEU A 264 -29.85 21.43 -11.80
N LYS A 265 -28.64 21.01 -11.40
CA LYS A 265 -28.35 20.45 -10.08
C LYS A 265 -27.29 21.28 -9.37
N PHE A 266 -27.47 21.43 -8.07
CA PHE A 266 -26.41 21.88 -7.16
C PHE A 266 -25.95 20.67 -6.38
N MET A 267 -24.65 20.36 -6.46
CA MET A 267 -24.03 19.27 -5.74
C MET A 267 -23.07 19.88 -4.73
N ARG A 268 -23.20 19.56 -3.45
CA ARG A 268 -22.31 20.07 -2.40
C ARG A 268 -21.48 18.95 -1.81
N SER A 269 -20.20 19.17 -1.76
CA SER A 269 -19.21 18.23 -1.26
C SER A 269 -19.22 18.02 0.26
N SER A 270 -18.59 16.91 0.68
CA SER A 270 -18.19 16.62 2.06
C SER A 270 -16.70 16.64 2.27
N ALA A 271 -15.89 16.89 1.22
CA ALA A 271 -14.42 16.85 1.30
C ALA A 271 -13.87 17.84 2.34
N GLU A 272 -12.74 17.48 2.95
CA GLU A 272 -12.09 18.29 3.99
C GLU A 272 -11.57 19.64 3.47
N CYS A 273 -11.26 19.71 2.16
CA CYS A 273 -10.84 20.97 1.55
C CYS A 273 -11.20 21.02 0.05
N ALA A 274 -11.08 22.21 -0.52
CA ALA A 274 -11.20 22.46 -1.95
C ALA A 274 -9.95 23.25 -2.42
N VAL A 275 -9.33 22.78 -3.49
CA VAL A 275 -8.10 23.35 -4.07
C VAL A 275 -8.45 24.08 -5.36
N TYR A 276 -8.11 25.34 -5.45
CA TYR A 276 -8.36 26.20 -6.60
C TYR A 276 -7.05 26.61 -7.25
N VAL A 277 -6.98 26.45 -8.57
CA VAL A 277 -5.83 26.86 -9.39
C VAL A 277 -6.34 27.71 -10.54
N ASN A 278 -5.90 28.96 -10.63
CA ASN A 278 -6.36 29.83 -11.68
C ASN A 278 -5.17 30.46 -12.43
N ASN A 279 -5.20 30.30 -13.71
CA ASN A 279 -4.45 31.09 -14.67
C ASN A 279 -5.25 31.13 -15.97
N PRO A 280 -5.82 32.28 -16.34
CA PRO A 280 -6.64 32.44 -17.54
C PRO A 280 -5.84 32.59 -18.82
N ASP A 281 -4.49 32.65 -18.73
CA ASP A 281 -3.65 32.77 -19.89
C ASP A 281 -3.79 31.54 -20.78
N GLU A 282 -3.71 31.75 -22.08
CA GLU A 282 -3.62 30.66 -23.05
C GLU A 282 -2.19 30.11 -23.10
N PHE A 283 -2.07 28.80 -23.05
CA PHE A 283 -0.83 28.05 -23.15
C PHE A 283 -0.82 27.30 -24.49
N ASN A 284 -0.05 27.77 -25.46
CA ASN A 284 -0.02 27.20 -26.80
C ASN A 284 -1.42 27.08 -27.45
N GLY A 285 -2.29 28.08 -27.23
CA GLY A 285 -3.64 28.08 -27.76
C GLY A 285 -4.65 27.19 -27.02
N THR A 286 -4.30 26.69 -25.83
CA THR A 286 -5.19 25.90 -24.97
C THR A 286 -5.28 26.50 -23.57
N ASP A 287 -6.33 26.13 -22.82
CA ASP A 287 -6.48 26.49 -21.42
C ASP A 287 -5.43 25.78 -20.53
N LEU A 288 -5.30 26.25 -19.28
CA LEU A 288 -4.34 25.71 -18.32
C LEU A 288 -4.47 24.19 -18.11
N TYR A 289 -5.70 23.68 -17.96
CA TYR A 289 -5.91 22.25 -17.70
C TYR A 289 -5.48 21.39 -18.88
N SER A 290 -5.95 21.76 -20.07
CA SER A 290 -5.60 21.10 -21.33
C SER A 290 -4.08 21.12 -21.54
N TYR A 291 -3.42 22.26 -21.33
CA TYR A 291 -1.97 22.39 -21.42
C TYR A 291 -1.24 21.45 -20.45
N LEU A 292 -1.63 21.45 -19.18
CA LEU A 292 -1.00 20.59 -18.18
C LEU A 292 -1.19 19.10 -18.48
N CYS A 293 -2.33 18.72 -19.07
CA CYS A 293 -2.62 17.33 -19.42
C CYS A 293 -1.87 16.82 -20.68
N GLN A 294 -1.34 17.70 -21.53
CA GLN A 294 -0.59 17.30 -22.71
C GLN A 294 0.75 16.63 -22.39
N SER A 295 1.42 17.08 -21.33
CA SER A 295 2.72 16.53 -20.96
C SER A 295 2.99 16.68 -19.46
N LYS A 296 3.55 15.64 -18.86
CA LYS A 296 4.06 15.67 -17.47
C LYS A 296 5.13 16.75 -17.26
N SER A 297 5.83 17.14 -18.32
CA SER A 297 6.86 18.18 -18.31
C SER A 297 6.29 19.60 -18.37
N ASN A 298 5.03 19.76 -18.77
CA ASN A 298 4.39 21.08 -18.83
C ASN A 298 4.22 21.66 -17.43
N THR A 299 4.59 22.91 -17.26
CA THR A 299 4.54 23.62 -15.99
C THR A 299 3.93 25.00 -16.15
N ALA A 300 3.22 25.45 -15.14
CA ALA A 300 2.70 26.83 -15.10
C ALA A 300 2.84 27.42 -13.70
N GLU A 301 2.92 28.74 -13.62
CA GLU A 301 2.60 29.53 -12.44
C GLU A 301 1.10 29.80 -12.44
N ALA A 302 0.50 29.97 -11.27
CA ALA A 302 -0.93 30.27 -11.15
C ALA A 302 -1.21 31.06 -9.85
N THR A 303 -2.36 31.68 -9.77
CA THR A 303 -2.95 32.01 -8.48
C THR A 303 -3.57 30.74 -7.89
N GLY A 304 -3.54 30.63 -6.56
CA GLY A 304 -4.08 29.47 -5.88
C GLY A 304 -4.71 29.82 -4.55
N ALA A 305 -5.74 29.09 -4.23
CA ALA A 305 -6.37 29.16 -2.92
C ALA A 305 -6.79 27.76 -2.50
N VAL A 306 -6.84 27.54 -1.20
CA VAL A 306 -7.49 26.34 -0.63
C VAL A 306 -8.49 26.82 0.41
N THR A 307 -9.67 26.23 0.42
CA THR A 307 -10.63 26.40 1.52
C THR A 307 -10.81 25.10 2.23
N ASP A 308 -10.84 25.08 3.56
CA ASP A 308 -11.23 23.90 4.31
C ASP A 308 -12.74 23.87 4.58
N SER A 309 -13.22 22.76 5.15
CA SER A 309 -14.64 22.56 5.47
C SER A 309 -15.19 23.57 6.49
N ASP A 310 -14.33 24.17 7.30
CA ASP A 310 -14.69 25.21 8.28
C ASP A 310 -14.76 26.60 7.65
N GLY A 311 -14.37 26.72 6.36
CA GLY A 311 -14.35 27.97 5.61
C GLY A 311 -13.09 28.81 5.82
N ASN A 312 -12.02 28.26 6.41
CA ASN A 312 -10.74 28.93 6.44
C ASN A 312 -10.15 29.01 5.03
N LEU A 313 -9.60 30.16 4.70
CA LEU A 313 -8.97 30.44 3.42
C LEU A 313 -7.46 30.44 3.55
N TYR A 314 -6.80 29.61 2.76
CA TYR A 314 -5.34 29.55 2.59
C TYR A 314 -5.01 30.09 1.20
N ASP A 315 -4.60 31.36 1.17
CA ASP A 315 -4.34 32.08 -0.08
C ASP A 315 -2.83 32.26 -0.26
N THR A 316 -2.28 31.62 -1.26
CA THR A 316 -0.88 31.82 -1.66
C THR A 316 -0.68 31.48 -3.13
N PRO A 317 0.13 32.30 -3.85
CA PRO A 317 0.44 32.02 -5.23
C PRO A 317 1.11 30.66 -5.42
N ILE A 318 0.74 30.00 -6.50
CA ILE A 318 1.38 28.78 -6.96
C ILE A 318 2.62 29.15 -7.77
N LYS A 319 3.79 28.78 -7.25
CA LYS A 319 5.05 28.91 -7.95
C LYS A 319 5.16 27.95 -9.15
N LYS A 320 4.57 26.77 -8.99
CA LYS A 320 4.65 25.73 -10.03
C LYS A 320 3.52 24.72 -9.83
N ILE A 321 2.80 24.45 -10.90
CA ILE A 321 1.96 23.25 -11.03
C ILE A 321 2.46 22.43 -12.23
N LYS A 322 2.49 21.13 -12.09
CA LYS A 322 2.84 20.17 -13.16
C LYS A 322 2.16 18.83 -12.98
N GLY A 323 2.04 18.07 -14.07
CA GLY A 323 1.62 16.68 -14.02
C GLY A 323 2.55 15.79 -13.19
N ARG A 324 2.01 14.71 -12.60
CA ARG A 324 2.76 13.69 -11.86
C ARG A 324 2.28 12.28 -12.16
N GLY A 325 3.11 11.31 -11.76
CA GLY A 325 2.83 9.89 -11.86
C GLY A 325 3.53 9.24 -13.03
N ASN A 326 3.66 7.92 -12.99
CA ASN A 326 4.16 7.09 -14.07
C ASN A 326 2.96 6.39 -14.75
N THR A 327 2.53 5.24 -14.22
CA THR A 327 1.34 4.54 -14.73
C THR A 327 0.07 5.39 -14.60
N SER A 328 -0.11 6.09 -13.49
CA SER A 328 -1.26 6.97 -13.27
C SER A 328 -1.33 8.15 -14.25
N TRP A 329 -0.18 8.58 -14.81
CA TRP A 329 -0.18 9.64 -15.85
C TRP A 329 -0.83 9.19 -17.16
N SER A 330 -0.81 7.90 -17.49
CA SER A 330 -1.46 7.37 -18.69
C SER A 330 -3.00 7.31 -18.57
N LYS A 331 -3.56 7.60 -17.39
CA LYS A 331 -5.01 7.55 -17.14
C LYS A 331 -5.68 8.86 -17.52
N ASP A 332 -6.99 8.83 -17.70
CA ASP A 332 -7.76 10.01 -18.13
C ASP A 332 -7.73 11.10 -17.06
N LYS A 333 -8.02 10.76 -15.81
CA LYS A 333 -7.93 11.68 -14.67
C LYS A 333 -6.49 11.83 -14.21
N LYS A 334 -5.90 13.01 -14.47
CA LYS A 334 -4.49 13.27 -14.21
C LYS A 334 -4.24 13.70 -12.76
N SER A 335 -3.09 13.31 -12.23
CA SER A 335 -2.59 13.79 -10.93
C SER A 335 -1.59 14.92 -11.13
N PHE A 336 -1.47 15.82 -10.14
CA PHE A 336 -0.62 17.00 -10.23
C PHE A 336 0.27 17.15 -8.99
N ASN A 337 1.41 17.84 -9.16
CA ASN A 337 2.20 18.40 -8.06
C ASN A 337 2.06 19.91 -8.04
N ILE A 338 1.79 20.46 -6.88
CA ILE A 338 1.71 21.91 -6.65
C ILE A 338 2.86 22.33 -5.72
N THR A 339 3.56 23.40 -6.09
CA THR A 339 4.52 24.08 -5.22
C THR A 339 4.02 25.49 -4.97
N TYR A 340 3.67 25.79 -3.74
CA TYR A 340 3.29 27.13 -3.31
C TYR A 340 4.50 28.04 -3.09
N LYS A 341 4.32 29.36 -3.16
CA LYS A 341 5.40 30.32 -2.84
C LYS A 341 5.74 30.33 -1.35
N SER A 342 4.77 30.06 -0.49
CA SER A 342 4.95 29.98 0.96
C SER A 342 4.52 28.61 1.49
N ALA A 343 5.14 28.16 2.57
CA ALA A 343 4.71 26.95 3.26
C ALA A 343 3.41 27.20 4.03
N LEU A 344 2.47 26.31 3.92
CA LEU A 344 1.14 26.38 4.53
C LEU A 344 0.88 25.12 5.38
N SER A 345 0.08 25.33 6.43
CA SER A 345 -0.55 24.24 7.19
C SER A 345 -2.04 24.24 6.78
N ILE A 346 -2.41 23.42 5.83
CA ILE A 346 -3.74 23.40 5.21
C ILE A 346 -4.60 22.35 5.89
N ALA A 347 -5.80 22.74 6.33
CA ALA A 347 -6.78 21.82 6.93
C ALA A 347 -6.17 20.91 8.03
N GLY A 348 -5.32 21.50 8.88
CA GLY A 348 -4.64 20.79 9.97
C GLY A 348 -3.44 19.92 9.58
N MET A 349 -3.08 19.84 8.29
CA MET A 349 -1.86 19.14 7.86
C MET A 349 -0.61 19.87 8.29
N ASP A 350 0.46 19.15 8.49
CA ASP A 350 1.77 19.71 8.78
C ASP A 350 2.25 20.66 7.67
N LYS A 351 3.02 21.64 8.05
CA LYS A 351 3.43 22.74 7.20
C LYS A 351 4.36 22.29 6.08
N THR A 352 3.96 22.50 4.82
CA THR A 352 4.81 22.28 3.65
C THR A 352 4.52 23.27 2.53
N LYS A 353 5.46 23.39 1.56
CA LYS A 353 5.25 24.13 0.30
C LYS A 353 4.76 23.24 -0.83
N LYS A 354 5.03 21.94 -0.74
CA LYS A 354 4.87 21.01 -1.85
C LYS A 354 3.79 19.98 -1.55
N TYR A 355 2.78 19.97 -2.38
CA TYR A 355 1.66 19.03 -2.28
C TYR A 355 1.52 18.23 -3.56
N SER A 356 1.11 16.98 -3.40
CA SER A 356 0.62 16.13 -4.47
C SER A 356 -0.91 16.10 -4.45
N ILE A 357 -1.53 16.36 -5.59
CA ILE A 357 -2.97 16.26 -5.80
C ILE A 357 -3.21 14.95 -6.57
N CYS A 358 -3.53 13.90 -5.82
CA CYS A 358 -3.64 12.53 -6.31
C CYS A 358 -5.07 12.27 -6.81
N ALA A 359 -5.19 11.83 -8.06
CA ALA A 359 -6.49 11.64 -8.71
C ALA A 359 -7.26 10.42 -8.20
N ASN A 360 -6.58 9.45 -7.58
CA ASN A 360 -7.12 8.17 -7.12
C ASN A 360 -8.01 7.47 -8.19
N TYR A 361 -7.64 7.61 -9.47
CA TYR A 361 -8.44 7.11 -10.60
C TYR A 361 -8.63 5.59 -10.60
N GLN A 362 -7.66 4.88 -10.05
CA GLN A 362 -7.67 3.42 -9.97
C GLN A 362 -8.27 2.90 -8.66
N ASP A 363 -8.69 3.78 -7.79
CA ASP A 363 -9.26 3.47 -6.47
C ASP A 363 -10.71 3.93 -6.38
N ASP A 364 -11.65 3.00 -6.56
CA ASP A 364 -13.09 3.26 -6.51
C ASP A 364 -13.56 3.83 -5.17
N THR A 365 -12.81 3.56 -4.10
CA THR A 365 -13.11 4.09 -2.76
C THR A 365 -12.56 5.50 -2.55
N LEU A 366 -11.67 5.97 -3.42
CA LEU A 366 -10.91 7.22 -3.30
C LEU A 366 -10.14 7.34 -1.96
N SER A 367 -9.98 6.23 -1.20
CA SER A 367 -9.62 6.24 0.22
C SER A 367 -8.45 5.33 0.60
N ARG A 368 -8.04 4.37 -0.25
CA ARG A 368 -7.01 3.38 0.11
C ARG A 368 -5.67 4.00 0.49
N ASN A 369 -5.23 5.02 -0.25
CA ASN A 369 -4.06 5.81 0.10
C ASN A 369 -4.25 6.48 1.47
N ARG A 370 -5.38 7.15 1.68
CA ARG A 370 -5.70 7.85 2.93
C ARG A 370 -5.64 6.91 4.13
N PHE A 371 -6.27 5.73 4.04
CA PHE A 371 -6.30 4.76 5.13
C PHE A 371 -4.89 4.31 5.54
N LEU A 372 -4.02 4.03 4.57
CA LEU A 372 -2.70 3.50 4.88
C LEU A 372 -1.67 4.60 5.23
N TYR A 373 -1.88 5.84 4.79
CA TYR A 373 -1.07 6.98 5.26
C TYR A 373 -1.39 7.30 6.73
N ASP A 374 -2.67 7.47 7.05
CA ASP A 374 -3.11 7.79 8.40
C ASP A 374 -2.81 6.63 9.37
N LEU A 375 -2.93 5.37 8.92
CA LEU A 375 -2.48 4.22 9.72
C LEU A 375 -0.98 4.26 9.95
N GLY A 376 -0.18 4.64 8.94
CA GLY A 376 1.27 4.78 9.09
C GLY A 376 1.63 5.81 10.16
N ASP A 377 0.95 6.95 10.17
CA ASP A 377 1.12 7.97 11.20
C ASP A 377 0.68 7.46 12.57
N GLU A 378 -0.50 6.88 12.69
CA GLU A 378 -1.06 6.36 13.94
C GLU A 378 -0.18 5.30 14.61
N VAL A 379 0.47 4.43 13.82
CA VAL A 379 1.42 3.44 14.37
C VAL A 379 2.81 4.03 14.62
N GLY A 380 2.99 5.31 14.38
CA GLY A 380 4.25 6.02 14.60
C GLY A 380 5.33 5.68 13.57
N LEU A 381 4.96 5.50 12.31
CA LEU A 381 5.95 5.41 11.23
C LEU A 381 6.44 6.82 10.90
N PRO A 382 7.76 7.08 10.93
CA PRO A 382 8.28 8.41 10.64
C PRO A 382 7.89 8.88 9.23
N TYR A 383 7.66 10.18 9.07
CA TYR A 383 7.39 10.82 7.79
C TYR A 383 6.18 10.29 7.01
N SER A 384 5.17 9.71 7.67
CA SER A 384 3.89 9.41 7.00
C SER A 384 3.28 10.71 6.45
N PRO A 385 2.89 10.78 5.17
CA PRO A 385 2.37 12.02 4.60
C PRO A 385 0.98 12.33 5.14
N ASP A 386 0.80 13.51 5.69
CA ASP A 386 -0.53 14.04 5.92
C ASP A 386 -1.30 14.16 4.61
N SER A 387 -2.58 13.86 4.65
CA SER A 387 -3.44 14.00 3.49
C SER A 387 -4.88 14.37 3.85
N ARG A 388 -5.60 14.97 2.90
CA ARG A 388 -7.01 15.33 3.05
C ARG A 388 -7.78 14.99 1.77
N TYR A 389 -9.02 14.60 1.89
CA TYR A 389 -9.94 14.55 0.76
C TYR A 389 -10.16 15.94 0.25
N SER A 390 -10.05 16.15 -1.04
CA SER A 390 -10.14 17.47 -1.65
C SER A 390 -10.91 17.48 -2.95
N ASP A 391 -11.66 18.54 -3.18
CA ASP A 391 -12.20 18.86 -4.47
C ASP A 391 -11.22 19.72 -5.26
N PHE A 392 -11.04 19.46 -6.53
CA PHE A 392 -10.07 20.16 -7.35
C PHE A 392 -10.72 20.97 -8.45
N TYR A 393 -10.34 22.25 -8.52
CA TYR A 393 -10.88 23.21 -9.49
C TYR A 393 -9.75 23.89 -10.24
N ILE A 394 -9.88 23.98 -11.57
CA ILE A 394 -8.97 24.74 -12.42
C ILE A 394 -9.78 25.76 -13.24
N ASN A 395 -9.42 27.02 -13.15
CA ASN A 395 -10.12 28.13 -13.82
C ASN A 395 -11.63 28.11 -13.60
N GLY A 396 -12.07 27.78 -12.35
CA GLY A 396 -13.48 27.70 -11.98
C GLY A 396 -14.19 26.43 -12.43
N VAL A 397 -13.55 25.52 -13.13
CA VAL A 397 -14.11 24.23 -13.55
C VAL A 397 -13.79 23.17 -12.50
N TYR A 398 -14.78 22.44 -12.05
CA TYR A 398 -14.60 21.28 -11.17
C TYR A 398 -13.97 20.13 -11.95
N ILE A 399 -12.81 19.67 -11.49
CA ILE A 399 -12.06 18.60 -12.16
C ILE A 399 -12.38 17.24 -11.53
N GLY A 400 -12.79 17.20 -10.26
CA GLY A 400 -13.15 15.97 -9.57
C GLY A 400 -12.74 15.94 -8.11
N SER A 401 -13.04 14.82 -7.45
CA SER A 401 -12.54 14.49 -6.12
C SER A 401 -11.11 13.98 -6.20
N TYR A 402 -10.24 14.53 -5.39
CA TYR A 402 -8.82 14.22 -5.32
C TYR A 402 -8.40 14.00 -3.86
N GLN A 403 -7.19 13.53 -3.67
CA GLN A 403 -6.52 13.52 -2.37
C GLN A 403 -5.36 14.51 -2.42
N MET A 404 -5.42 15.54 -1.59
CA MET A 404 -4.30 16.45 -1.36
C MET A 404 -3.40 15.88 -0.28
N CYS A 405 -2.14 15.64 -0.57
CA CYS A 405 -1.19 15.08 0.39
C CYS A 405 0.16 15.80 0.32
N GLN A 406 0.87 15.82 1.45
CA GLN A 406 2.24 16.32 1.48
C GLN A 406 3.08 15.53 0.47
N LYS A 407 3.89 16.23 -0.31
CA LYS A 407 4.84 15.59 -1.22
C LYS A 407 6.04 15.09 -0.43
N ILE A 408 6.54 13.92 -0.76
CA ILE A 408 7.77 13.39 -0.19
C ILE A 408 8.96 14.22 -0.71
N GLU A 409 9.47 15.07 0.15
CA GLU A 409 10.59 15.98 -0.11
C GLU A 409 11.40 16.18 1.16
N VAL A 410 12.66 16.60 0.99
CA VAL A 410 13.59 16.92 2.07
C VAL A 410 13.74 18.42 2.19
N GLY A 411 13.72 18.93 3.41
CA GLY A 411 13.96 20.36 3.69
C GLY A 411 13.16 20.87 4.89
N LYS A 412 13.55 22.04 5.39
CA LYS A 412 13.04 22.63 6.64
C LYS A 412 11.52 22.70 6.78
N ASP A 413 10.80 22.97 5.69
CA ASP A 413 9.35 23.08 5.68
C ASP A 413 8.76 22.00 4.72
N GLU A 414 9.33 20.79 4.72
CA GLU A 414 8.91 19.67 3.89
C GLU A 414 8.70 18.43 4.76
N LEU A 415 8.15 17.37 4.21
CA LEU A 415 7.81 16.13 4.95
C LEU A 415 9.01 15.56 5.74
N ILE A 416 10.19 15.50 5.10
CA ILE A 416 11.43 15.08 5.77
C ILE A 416 12.18 16.35 6.18
N SER A 417 11.77 16.91 7.33
CA SER A 417 12.19 18.23 7.77
C SER A 417 13.49 18.25 8.60
N ASP A 418 13.97 17.09 9.01
CA ASP A 418 15.20 16.95 9.81
C ASP A 418 16.46 16.73 8.96
N LEU A 419 16.33 16.70 7.64
CA LEU A 419 17.41 16.73 6.67
C LEU A 419 17.40 18.04 5.89
N THR A 420 18.57 18.52 5.48
CA THR A 420 18.73 19.77 4.71
C THR A 420 19.01 19.53 3.23
N GLY A 421 19.55 18.33 2.90
CA GLY A 421 20.02 17.97 1.56
C GLY A 421 21.47 18.34 1.29
N GLU A 422 22.16 18.98 2.22
CA GLU A 422 23.57 19.41 2.12
C GLU A 422 24.49 18.66 3.09
N GLU A 423 24.03 17.64 3.77
CA GLU A 423 24.77 16.89 4.80
C GLU A 423 26.03 16.21 4.24
N TYR A 424 26.13 16.04 2.94
CA TYR A 424 27.32 15.51 2.26
C TYR A 424 28.49 16.51 2.21
N LEU A 425 28.27 17.75 2.69
CA LEU A 425 29.27 18.82 2.77
C LEU A 425 29.61 19.19 4.21
N ASN A 426 30.88 19.34 4.50
CA ASN A 426 31.34 20.01 5.69
C ASN A 426 31.14 21.54 5.56
N SER A 427 31.21 22.26 6.66
CA SER A 427 31.07 23.74 6.69
C SER A 427 32.07 24.49 5.81
N ASP A 428 33.21 23.86 5.46
CA ASP A 428 34.22 24.40 4.55
C ASP A 428 33.97 24.04 3.09
N GLY A 429 32.86 23.35 2.77
CA GLY A 429 32.52 22.84 1.43
C GLY A 429 33.30 21.62 0.98
N SER A 430 34.07 20.97 1.86
CA SER A 430 34.67 19.66 1.60
C SER A 430 33.66 18.53 1.74
N PHE A 431 33.96 17.36 1.14
CA PHE A 431 33.08 16.19 1.26
C PHE A 431 33.07 15.65 2.69
N ALA A 432 31.89 15.43 3.23
CA ALA A 432 31.70 14.80 4.53
C ALA A 432 31.92 13.28 4.45
N GLY A 433 32.49 12.68 5.49
CA GLY A 433 32.78 11.25 5.55
C GLY A 433 31.52 10.41 5.73
N ASP A 434 30.64 10.83 6.65
CA ASP A 434 29.29 10.26 6.87
C ASP A 434 28.25 11.37 6.75
N PHE A 435 27.09 11.04 6.13
CA PHE A 435 26.02 12.01 5.94
C PHE A 435 24.66 11.33 5.77
N SER A 436 23.60 12.08 6.06
CA SER A 436 22.21 11.66 5.91
C SER A 436 21.76 11.79 4.46
N PHE A 437 20.88 10.90 4.02
CA PHE A 437 20.30 10.92 2.69
C PHE A 437 18.92 10.26 2.66
N ALA A 438 18.15 10.54 1.61
CA ALA A 438 16.86 9.90 1.36
C ALA A 438 16.79 9.40 -0.09
N PHE A 439 16.17 8.23 -0.30
CA PHE A 439 15.98 7.64 -1.62
C PHE A 439 14.73 6.75 -1.67
N LYS A 440 14.36 6.38 -2.88
CA LYS A 440 13.33 5.36 -3.11
C LYS A 440 13.86 4.24 -4.00
N ILE A 441 13.33 3.04 -3.84
CA ILE A 441 13.41 1.98 -4.84
C ILE A 441 12.26 2.22 -5.80
N ASP A 442 12.55 2.37 -7.10
CA ASP A 442 11.54 2.63 -8.12
C ASP A 442 11.87 1.93 -9.44
N GLY A 443 10.83 1.53 -10.15
CA GLY A 443 10.95 0.96 -11.51
C GLY A 443 10.91 2.00 -12.62
N GLY A 444 10.38 3.20 -12.34
CA GLY A 444 10.27 4.32 -13.26
C GLY A 444 11.17 5.47 -12.84
N MET A 445 12.20 5.78 -13.63
CA MET A 445 13.09 6.90 -13.43
C MET A 445 12.96 7.84 -14.62
N ASP A 446 12.93 9.14 -14.35
CA ASP A 446 13.04 10.18 -15.39
C ASP A 446 14.53 10.44 -15.68
N ASP A 447 14.87 10.91 -16.89
CA ASP A 447 16.26 11.11 -17.31
C ASP A 447 17.01 12.15 -16.44
N ASP A 448 16.26 13.06 -15.83
CA ASP A 448 16.81 14.10 -14.94
C ASP A 448 16.98 13.62 -13.49
N ASP A 449 16.50 12.41 -13.12
CA ASP A 449 16.62 11.88 -11.77
C ASP A 449 18.07 11.49 -11.43
N PHE A 450 18.50 11.78 -10.20
CA PHE A 450 19.72 11.19 -9.65
C PHE A 450 19.44 9.75 -9.27
N TRP A 451 19.67 8.82 -10.19
CA TRP A 451 19.43 7.41 -9.94
C TRP A 451 20.62 6.53 -10.33
N PHE A 452 20.70 5.35 -9.74
CA PHE A 452 21.69 4.32 -10.05
C PHE A 452 21.25 2.96 -9.55
N ARG A 453 21.96 1.93 -9.96
CA ARG A 453 21.67 0.55 -9.54
C ARG A 453 22.63 0.09 -8.47
N ALA A 454 22.08 -0.44 -7.35
CA ALA A 454 22.82 -1.09 -6.27
C ALA A 454 22.12 -2.38 -5.84
N SER A 455 22.86 -3.47 -5.62
CA SER A 455 22.31 -4.78 -5.19
C SER A 455 21.06 -5.20 -5.96
N SER A 456 21.08 -5.03 -7.30
CA SER A 456 19.97 -5.31 -8.23
C SER A 456 18.73 -4.42 -8.11
N ASN A 457 18.71 -3.42 -7.23
CA ASN A 457 17.65 -2.45 -7.08
C ASN A 457 18.00 -1.13 -7.78
N ASN A 458 17.03 -0.46 -8.35
CA ASN A 458 17.17 0.90 -8.87
C ASN A 458 16.87 1.87 -7.72
N LEU A 459 17.84 2.68 -7.36
CA LEU A 459 17.73 3.69 -6.31
C LEU A 459 17.60 5.05 -6.97
N THR A 460 16.50 5.75 -6.72
CA THR A 460 16.32 7.14 -7.08
C THR A 460 16.53 7.98 -5.83
N VAL A 461 17.59 8.79 -5.82
CA VAL A 461 17.95 9.64 -4.67
C VAL A 461 17.03 10.86 -4.64
N ILE A 462 16.41 11.10 -3.48
CA ILE A 462 15.57 12.26 -3.20
C ILE A 462 16.44 13.39 -2.65
N SER A 463 17.40 13.02 -1.80
CA SER A 463 18.33 13.97 -1.17
C SER A 463 19.68 13.27 -0.93
N PRO A 464 20.81 13.93 -1.27
CA PRO A 464 20.90 15.22 -1.95
C PRO A 464 20.50 15.18 -3.43
N GLU A 465 19.89 16.26 -3.93
CA GLU A 465 19.61 16.43 -5.37
C GLU A 465 20.89 16.80 -6.11
N LEU A 466 21.48 15.87 -6.85
CA LEU A 466 22.72 16.07 -7.61
C LEU A 466 22.55 15.67 -9.06
N THR A 467 23.26 16.39 -9.91
CA THR A 467 23.46 16.06 -11.33
C THR A 467 24.86 15.50 -11.56
N SER A 468 25.08 14.80 -12.66
CA SER A 468 26.39 14.24 -13.01
C SER A 468 27.52 15.27 -13.15
N SER A 469 27.19 16.57 -13.21
CA SER A 469 28.15 17.69 -13.24
C SER A 469 28.56 18.18 -11.86
N ASP A 470 27.89 17.76 -10.80
CA ASP A 470 28.17 18.23 -9.44
C ASP A 470 29.46 17.62 -8.88
N LYS A 471 30.19 18.43 -8.10
CA LYS A 471 31.56 18.14 -7.67
C LYS A 471 31.70 16.81 -6.94
N TYR A 472 30.75 16.40 -6.15
CA TYR A 472 30.83 15.17 -5.32
C TYR A 472 29.84 14.09 -5.73
N TYR A 473 29.33 14.15 -6.97
CA TYR A 473 28.34 13.20 -7.49
C TYR A 473 28.77 11.73 -7.33
N ASN A 474 30.04 11.41 -7.69
CA ASN A 474 30.51 10.02 -7.64
C ASN A 474 30.77 9.54 -6.22
N GLU A 475 31.25 10.43 -5.36
CA GLU A 475 31.49 10.14 -3.93
C GLU A 475 30.17 9.86 -3.23
N VAL A 476 29.15 10.72 -3.42
CA VAL A 476 27.81 10.56 -2.88
C VAL A 476 27.17 9.27 -3.38
N LYS A 477 27.23 9.02 -4.69
CA LYS A 477 26.73 7.77 -5.29
C LYS A 477 27.38 6.53 -4.69
N SER A 478 28.72 6.55 -4.53
CA SER A 478 29.48 5.44 -3.98
C SER A 478 29.16 5.21 -2.51
N TYR A 479 29.01 6.29 -1.74
CA TYR A 479 28.62 6.21 -0.32
C TYR A 479 27.24 5.59 -0.16
N ILE A 480 26.23 6.13 -0.81
CA ILE A 480 24.83 5.62 -0.75
C ILE A 480 24.79 4.15 -1.20
N SER A 481 25.46 3.82 -2.31
CA SER A 481 25.53 2.43 -2.82
C SER A 481 26.15 1.47 -1.81
N SER A 482 27.21 1.89 -1.11
CA SER A 482 27.90 1.05 -0.10
C SER A 482 27.03 0.80 1.12
N LYS A 483 26.37 1.85 1.66
CA LYS A 483 25.48 1.74 2.83
C LYS A 483 24.26 0.88 2.50
N PHE A 484 23.60 1.14 1.36
CA PHE A 484 22.48 0.30 0.90
C PHE A 484 22.87 -1.16 0.73
N THR A 485 24.05 -1.43 0.12
CA THR A 485 24.52 -2.79 -0.10
C THR A 485 24.81 -3.52 1.23
N ALA A 486 25.31 -2.81 2.23
CA ALA A 486 25.55 -3.37 3.57
C ALA A 486 24.21 -3.78 4.23
N MET A 487 23.23 -2.90 4.25
CA MET A 487 21.88 -3.17 4.76
C MET A 487 21.20 -4.31 3.99
N TYR A 488 21.22 -4.28 2.66
CA TYR A 488 20.63 -5.30 1.81
C TYR A 488 21.25 -6.68 2.06
N ASN A 489 22.58 -6.76 2.19
CA ASN A 489 23.26 -8.02 2.47
C ASN A 489 22.95 -8.52 3.89
N ALA A 490 22.83 -7.62 4.87
CA ALA A 490 22.45 -8.00 6.23
C ALA A 490 21.03 -8.60 6.27
N LEU A 491 20.07 -8.01 5.58
CA LEU A 491 18.72 -8.57 5.41
C LEU A 491 18.78 -9.93 4.71
N LYS A 492 19.51 -10.00 3.59
CA LYS A 492 19.61 -11.20 2.75
C LYS A 492 20.25 -12.39 3.47
N ASN A 493 21.30 -12.14 4.25
CA ASN A 493 22.10 -13.17 4.90
C ASN A 493 21.66 -13.44 6.35
N ASN A 494 20.50 -12.89 6.77
CA ASN A 494 20.00 -13.03 8.15
C ASN A 494 21.08 -12.66 9.20
N SER A 495 21.74 -11.52 8.99
CA SER A 495 22.89 -11.14 9.83
C SER A 495 22.43 -10.65 11.20
N SER A 496 23.10 -11.09 12.26
CA SER A 496 22.82 -10.69 13.65
C SER A 496 23.14 -9.21 13.96
N ASN A 497 23.79 -8.49 13.05
CA ASN A 497 24.06 -7.05 13.20
C ASN A 497 23.05 -6.18 12.48
N LEU A 498 21.90 -6.71 12.07
CA LEU A 498 20.89 -5.95 11.31
C LEU A 498 20.41 -4.73 12.09
N SER A 499 20.14 -4.88 13.38
CA SER A 499 19.69 -3.80 14.28
C SER A 499 20.66 -2.62 14.39
N SER A 500 21.96 -2.85 14.11
CA SER A 500 22.93 -1.75 14.02
C SER A 500 22.86 -0.96 12.71
N LEU A 501 22.22 -1.48 11.68
CA LEU A 501 22.13 -0.90 10.35
C LEU A 501 20.77 -0.28 10.04
N ILE A 502 19.71 -0.75 10.68
CA ILE A 502 18.33 -0.32 10.44
C ILE A 502 17.62 0.09 11.73
N ASP A 503 16.60 0.91 11.60
CA ASP A 503 15.59 1.05 12.62
C ASP A 503 14.58 -0.09 12.50
N MET A 504 14.59 -0.99 13.47
CA MET A 504 13.81 -2.22 13.45
C MET A 504 12.29 -1.93 13.42
N ASP A 505 11.86 -0.88 14.09
CA ASP A 505 10.45 -0.51 14.18
C ASP A 505 9.90 0.01 12.86
N SER A 506 10.60 0.95 12.22
CA SER A 506 10.16 1.46 10.91
C SER A 506 10.13 0.36 9.84
N PHE A 507 11.11 -0.56 9.86
CA PHE A 507 11.12 -1.71 8.96
C PHE A 507 9.97 -2.67 9.22
N ALA A 508 9.66 -2.95 10.50
CA ALA A 508 8.52 -3.78 10.86
C ALA A 508 7.18 -3.12 10.47
N LYS A 509 7.03 -1.83 10.75
CA LYS A 509 5.82 -1.05 10.43
C LYS A 509 5.58 -0.95 8.93
N ILE A 510 6.61 -0.59 8.14
CA ILE A 510 6.44 -0.50 6.68
C ILE A 510 6.16 -1.87 6.05
N TYR A 511 6.79 -2.95 6.55
CA TYR A 511 6.45 -4.30 6.13
C TYR A 511 4.98 -4.61 6.41
N LEU A 512 4.50 -4.32 7.63
CA LEU A 512 3.13 -4.61 8.05
C LEU A 512 2.09 -3.81 7.25
N ILE A 513 2.34 -2.53 6.97
CA ILE A 513 1.45 -1.72 6.13
C ILE A 513 1.34 -2.33 4.73
N ASN A 514 2.47 -2.70 4.13
CA ASN A 514 2.49 -3.31 2.80
C ASN A 514 1.88 -4.73 2.79
N GLU A 515 2.12 -5.55 3.81
CA GLU A 515 1.51 -6.88 3.92
C GLU A 515 0.01 -6.79 4.22
N LEU A 516 -0.41 -5.87 5.11
CA LEU A 516 -1.82 -5.59 5.39
C LEU A 516 -2.55 -5.19 4.11
N GLY A 517 -1.97 -4.27 3.34
CA GLY A 517 -2.54 -3.81 2.08
C GLY A 517 -2.48 -4.84 0.96
N LYS A 518 -1.66 -5.88 1.04
CA LYS A 518 -1.21 -6.68 -0.09
C LYS A 518 -0.72 -5.77 -1.23
N ASN A 519 0.13 -4.78 -0.88
CA ASN A 519 0.55 -3.76 -1.81
C ASN A 519 1.33 -4.33 -3.00
N TRP A 520 0.82 -4.08 -4.21
CA TRP A 520 1.41 -4.52 -5.47
C TRP A 520 2.86 -4.07 -5.65
N ASP A 521 3.20 -2.84 -5.25
CA ASP A 521 4.49 -2.21 -5.49
C ASP A 521 5.52 -2.43 -4.38
N ALA A 522 5.17 -3.17 -3.30
CA ALA A 522 6.07 -3.40 -2.19
C ALA A 522 7.46 -3.89 -2.62
N GLY A 523 8.48 -3.09 -2.34
CA GLY A 523 9.89 -3.38 -2.62
C GLY A 523 10.31 -3.37 -4.10
N VAL A 524 9.45 -2.87 -5.02
CA VAL A 524 9.78 -2.73 -6.45
C VAL A 524 9.48 -1.33 -7.00
N GLY A 525 8.53 -0.61 -6.40
CA GLY A 525 8.17 0.76 -6.75
C GLY A 525 7.71 1.52 -5.53
N SER A 526 7.88 2.84 -5.55
CA SER A 526 7.41 3.74 -4.48
C SER A 526 7.78 3.30 -3.06
N PHE A 527 8.97 2.70 -2.88
CA PHE A 527 9.44 2.15 -1.62
C PHE A 527 10.61 2.98 -1.07
N TYR A 528 10.37 3.73 0.00
CA TYR A 528 11.21 4.83 0.46
C TYR A 528 12.08 4.47 1.65
N PHE A 529 13.24 5.15 1.74
CA PHE A 529 14.18 5.03 2.86
C PHE A 529 14.82 6.37 3.18
N VAL A 530 15.01 6.60 4.48
CA VAL A 530 15.82 7.70 5.01
C VAL A 530 16.99 7.09 5.79
N TYR A 531 18.20 7.55 5.54
CA TYR A 531 19.40 7.18 6.29
C TYR A 531 19.88 8.36 7.09
N LYS A 532 19.87 8.24 8.40
CA LYS A 532 20.24 9.32 9.32
C LYS A 532 20.71 8.76 10.66
N PRO A 533 21.36 9.59 11.51
CA PRO A 533 21.70 9.16 12.86
C PRO A 533 20.44 9.00 13.73
N ASP A 534 20.47 7.98 14.60
CA ASP A 534 19.54 7.84 15.71
C ASP A 534 19.88 8.86 16.84
N GLU A 535 19.14 8.84 17.93
CA GLU A 535 19.38 9.71 19.10
C GLU A 535 20.76 9.55 19.77
N ASN A 536 21.43 8.41 19.54
CA ASN A 536 22.77 8.11 20.01
C ASN A 536 23.86 8.49 19.02
N GLY A 537 23.49 9.01 17.85
CA GLY A 537 24.39 9.41 16.78
C GLY A 537 24.80 8.26 15.84
N ASN A 538 24.21 7.05 15.97
CA ASN A 538 24.48 5.94 15.09
C ASN A 538 23.62 6.05 13.82
N TYR A 539 24.26 6.00 12.66
CA TYR A 539 23.54 6.08 11.39
C TYR A 539 22.78 4.78 11.10
N LYS A 540 21.48 4.90 10.85
CA LYS A 540 20.58 3.78 10.52
C LYS A 540 19.68 4.11 9.32
N PHE A 541 19.21 3.06 8.64
CA PHE A 541 18.12 3.19 7.68
C PHE A 541 16.78 3.16 8.40
N TYR A 542 15.91 4.09 8.03
CA TYR A 542 14.50 4.10 8.38
C TYR A 542 13.71 3.77 7.10
N ALA A 543 12.89 2.73 7.12
CA ALA A 543 12.04 2.36 5.99
C ALA A 543 10.73 3.16 6.05
N SER A 544 10.72 4.30 5.41
CA SER A 544 9.64 5.31 5.42
C SER A 544 9.95 6.38 4.37
N PRO A 545 8.97 7.17 3.92
CA PRO A 545 7.53 7.20 4.25
C PRO A 545 6.66 6.16 3.51
N THR A 546 5.37 6.15 3.85
CA THR A 546 4.32 5.43 3.10
C THR A 546 3.99 6.14 1.80
N TRP A 547 3.72 5.37 0.71
CA TRP A 547 3.29 5.94 -0.57
C TRP A 547 2.68 4.89 -1.49
N ASP A 548 1.65 5.28 -2.28
CA ASP A 548 1.15 4.56 -3.47
C ASP A 548 0.43 3.24 -3.16
N TYR A 549 -0.73 3.35 -2.50
CA TYR A 549 -1.56 2.21 -2.09
C TYR A 549 -2.89 2.11 -2.82
N ASP A 550 -3.08 2.77 -3.95
CA ASP A 550 -4.32 2.70 -4.73
C ASP A 550 -4.62 1.27 -5.24
N ASN A 551 -3.60 0.46 -5.49
CA ASN A 551 -3.70 -0.95 -5.87
C ASN A 551 -3.58 -1.92 -4.68
N SER A 552 -4.05 -1.53 -3.50
CA SER A 552 -4.01 -2.31 -2.26
C SER A 552 -5.41 -2.63 -1.74
N LEU A 553 -5.51 -3.22 -0.54
CA LEU A 553 -6.76 -3.47 0.20
C LEU A 553 -7.84 -4.14 -0.68
N GLY A 554 -7.45 -5.20 -1.40
CA GLY A 554 -8.35 -5.99 -2.24
C GLY A 554 -8.71 -5.37 -3.59
N ASN A 555 -8.04 -4.30 -4.02
CA ASN A 555 -8.33 -3.61 -5.28
C ASN A 555 -7.71 -4.29 -6.52
N ALA A 556 -6.60 -4.98 -6.39
CA ALA A 556 -5.95 -5.66 -7.52
C ALA A 556 -6.64 -6.98 -7.85
N ASN A 557 -6.81 -7.28 -9.14
CA ASN A 557 -7.40 -8.53 -9.61
C ASN A 557 -6.29 -9.50 -10.07
N GLY A 558 -6.45 -10.75 -9.70
CA GLY A 558 -5.58 -11.83 -10.13
C GLY A 558 -4.31 -11.98 -9.31
N VAL A 559 -3.52 -12.95 -9.71
CA VAL A 559 -2.21 -13.28 -9.14
C VAL A 559 -1.25 -13.31 -10.29
N TYR A 560 -0.06 -12.76 -10.14
CA TYR A 560 1.01 -13.07 -11.09
C TYR A 560 1.09 -14.58 -11.26
N SER A 561 1.09 -15.05 -12.49
CA SER A 561 1.10 -16.47 -12.83
C SER A 561 2.16 -17.25 -12.04
N ASP A 562 3.27 -16.60 -11.76
CA ASP A 562 4.40 -17.16 -11.02
C ASP A 562 4.09 -17.36 -9.53
N LEU A 563 3.21 -16.55 -8.95
CA LEU A 563 2.84 -16.65 -7.54
C LEU A 563 1.74 -17.70 -7.28
N LYS A 564 0.91 -18.02 -8.28
CA LYS A 564 -0.07 -19.13 -8.18
C LYS A 564 0.60 -20.47 -7.89
N ASN A 565 1.77 -20.68 -8.47
CA ASN A 565 2.50 -21.94 -8.34
C ASN A 565 3.10 -22.16 -6.94
N ILE A 566 3.08 -21.14 -6.09
CA ILE A 566 3.67 -21.12 -4.75
C ILE A 566 2.65 -20.93 -3.63
N GLY A 567 1.36 -21.09 -3.96
CA GLY A 567 0.29 -21.02 -2.97
C GLY A 567 -0.06 -19.62 -2.47
N VAL A 568 0.41 -18.56 -3.16
CA VAL A 568 -0.06 -17.21 -2.87
C VAL A 568 -1.49 -17.09 -3.34
N THR A 569 -2.36 -16.71 -2.42
CA THR A 569 -3.78 -16.51 -2.73
C THR A 569 -3.99 -15.28 -3.60
N ASP A 570 -5.14 -15.24 -4.26
CA ASP A 570 -5.60 -14.10 -5.03
C ASP A 570 -5.45 -12.79 -4.22
N TYR A 571 -5.11 -11.70 -4.87
CA TYR A 571 -5.01 -10.36 -4.25
C TYR A 571 -6.32 -9.89 -3.65
N THR A 572 -7.44 -10.32 -4.22
CA THR A 572 -8.79 -10.00 -3.76
C THR A 572 -9.14 -10.67 -2.44
N GLU A 573 -8.52 -11.81 -2.14
CA GLU A 573 -8.75 -12.54 -0.89
C GLU A 573 -7.97 -11.90 0.26
N PRO A 574 -8.58 -11.68 1.43
CA PRO A 574 -7.89 -11.12 2.59
C PRO A 574 -6.93 -12.11 3.26
N THR A 575 -6.93 -13.38 2.88
CA THR A 575 -6.07 -14.44 3.42
C THR A 575 -4.80 -14.62 2.61
N GLY A 576 -3.83 -15.35 3.17
CA GLY A 576 -2.55 -15.68 2.54
C GLY A 576 -1.51 -14.57 2.67
N TYR A 577 -0.24 -14.95 2.59
CA TYR A 577 0.88 -14.02 2.51
C TYR A 577 0.95 -13.36 1.13
N PHE A 578 1.50 -12.16 1.08
CA PHE A 578 1.72 -11.47 -0.17
C PHE A 578 3.15 -10.92 -0.30
N VAL A 579 3.51 -9.93 0.52
CA VAL A 579 4.82 -9.26 0.45
C VAL A 579 5.96 -10.23 0.73
N THR A 580 5.75 -11.16 1.65
CA THR A 580 6.70 -12.24 1.99
C THR A 580 7.18 -13.00 0.75
N TYR A 581 6.32 -13.19 -0.24
CA TYR A 581 6.63 -13.98 -1.43
C TYR A 581 6.79 -13.16 -2.70
N LYS A 582 6.80 -11.86 -2.60
CA LYS A 582 6.95 -11.01 -3.78
C LYS A 582 8.29 -11.25 -4.47
N GLY A 583 8.23 -11.58 -5.76
CA GLY A 583 9.39 -12.02 -6.54
C GLY A 583 9.63 -13.52 -6.50
N GLY A 584 8.71 -14.32 -5.93
CA GLY A 584 8.75 -15.77 -5.84
C GLY A 584 9.30 -16.29 -4.50
N VAL A 585 9.06 -17.58 -4.22
CA VAL A 585 9.46 -18.25 -2.96
C VAL A 585 10.97 -18.14 -2.69
N ASN A 586 11.75 -18.11 -3.75
CA ASN A 586 13.20 -18.01 -3.69
C ASN A 586 13.72 -16.62 -4.10
N SER A 587 12.87 -15.60 -4.07
CA SER A 587 13.34 -14.25 -4.38
C SER A 587 14.27 -13.76 -3.29
N THR A 588 15.54 -13.69 -3.62
CA THR A 588 16.60 -13.11 -2.80
C THR A 588 16.89 -11.65 -3.17
N THR A 589 15.98 -11.00 -3.88
CA THR A 589 16.21 -9.68 -4.48
C THR A 589 15.20 -8.62 -4.07
N ASN A 590 13.98 -8.99 -3.66
CA ASN A 590 12.99 -8.02 -3.21
C ASN A 590 13.23 -7.66 -1.74
N VAL A 591 13.52 -6.39 -1.47
CA VAL A 591 13.84 -5.88 -0.13
C VAL A 591 12.70 -6.12 0.87
N ALA A 592 11.45 -5.87 0.48
CA ALA A 592 10.31 -6.05 1.37
C ALA A 592 10.09 -7.52 1.76
N SER A 593 10.32 -8.45 0.83
CA SER A 593 10.29 -9.89 1.13
C SER A 593 11.42 -10.32 2.07
N LEU A 594 12.60 -9.72 1.92
CA LEU A 594 13.74 -10.00 2.79
C LEU A 594 13.52 -9.57 4.23
N MET A 595 12.70 -8.54 4.47
CA MET A 595 12.37 -8.08 5.82
C MET A 595 11.76 -9.20 6.67
N TYR A 596 10.77 -9.92 6.14
CA TYR A 596 10.10 -11.01 6.88
C TYR A 596 10.97 -12.27 7.02
N ARG A 597 12.02 -12.42 6.21
CA ARG A 597 12.91 -13.57 6.24
C ARG A 597 14.00 -13.45 7.30
N ASN A 598 14.30 -12.22 7.72
CA ASN A 598 15.21 -12.02 8.84
C ASN A 598 14.51 -12.40 10.15
N VAL A 599 15.12 -13.27 10.94
CA VAL A 599 14.49 -13.84 12.15
C VAL A 599 14.19 -12.78 13.19
N GLU A 600 15.14 -11.90 13.48
CA GLU A 600 14.99 -10.82 14.45
C GLU A 600 13.90 -9.84 14.02
N LEU A 601 13.92 -9.41 12.76
CA LEU A 601 12.92 -8.51 12.23
C LEU A 601 11.54 -9.18 12.15
N LYS A 602 11.46 -10.47 11.83
CA LYS A 602 10.19 -11.23 11.85
C LYS A 602 9.54 -11.24 13.24
N GLN A 603 10.34 -11.41 14.28
CA GLN A 603 9.85 -11.34 15.67
C GLN A 603 9.32 -9.94 15.96
N ARG A 604 10.09 -8.89 15.61
CA ARG A 604 9.65 -7.50 15.82
C ARG A 604 8.38 -7.18 15.03
N ILE A 605 8.23 -7.67 13.79
CA ILE A 605 7.01 -7.56 12.98
C ILE A 605 5.80 -8.12 13.75
N GLY A 606 5.91 -9.32 14.31
CA GLY A 606 4.83 -9.93 15.08
C GLY A 606 4.48 -9.16 16.34
N GLN A 607 5.45 -8.65 17.08
CA GLN A 607 5.23 -7.81 18.25
C GLN A 607 4.57 -6.49 17.89
N VAL A 608 5.09 -5.75 16.90
CA VAL A 608 4.54 -4.46 16.44
C VAL A 608 3.10 -4.62 15.95
N TRP A 609 2.75 -5.78 15.37
CA TRP A 609 1.36 -6.07 15.00
C TRP A 609 0.41 -5.90 16.19
N TYR A 610 0.72 -6.50 17.31
CA TYR A 610 -0.15 -6.42 18.49
C TYR A 610 0.04 -5.15 19.32
N GLU A 611 1.25 -4.60 19.36
CA GLU A 611 1.53 -3.37 20.11
C GLU A 611 0.89 -2.13 19.47
N SER A 612 0.87 -2.06 18.12
CA SER A 612 0.46 -0.85 17.40
C SER A 612 -0.71 -1.08 16.44
N PHE A 613 -0.63 -2.10 15.55
CA PHE A 613 -1.61 -2.27 14.48
C PHE A 613 -2.97 -2.76 14.96
N VAL A 614 -3.01 -3.72 15.88
CA VAL A 614 -4.27 -4.23 16.45
C VAL A 614 -5.06 -3.12 17.14
N PRO A 615 -4.48 -2.30 18.05
CA PRO A 615 -5.18 -1.16 18.61
C PRO A 615 -5.68 -0.17 17.54
N ALA A 616 -4.84 0.18 16.59
CA ALA A 616 -5.19 1.11 15.55
C ALA A 616 -6.34 0.60 14.66
N ILE A 617 -6.25 -0.63 14.17
CA ILE A 617 -7.23 -1.15 13.22
C ILE A 617 -8.51 -1.62 13.92
N VAL A 618 -8.37 -2.49 14.92
CA VAL A 618 -9.53 -3.16 15.55
C VAL A 618 -10.32 -2.21 16.43
N ASN A 619 -9.63 -1.38 17.21
CA ASN A 619 -10.28 -0.48 18.15
C ASN A 619 -10.68 0.86 17.54
N LYS A 620 -9.99 1.35 16.51
CA LYS A 620 -10.19 2.67 15.93
C LYS A 620 -10.86 2.62 14.55
N PHE A 621 -10.49 1.70 13.68
CA PHE A 621 -11.04 1.58 12.33
C PHE A 621 -12.30 0.72 12.24
N SER A 622 -12.89 0.29 13.33
CA SER A 622 -14.24 -0.27 13.35
C SER A 622 -15.29 0.83 13.10
N LYS A 623 -16.50 0.46 12.64
CA LYS A 623 -17.57 1.42 12.35
C LYS A 623 -17.87 2.39 13.50
N THR A 624 -17.74 1.95 14.73
CA THR A 624 -18.02 2.73 15.94
C THR A 624 -16.77 3.01 16.77
N GLY A 625 -15.60 2.91 16.14
CA GLY A 625 -14.32 3.09 16.83
C GLY A 625 -14.09 4.52 17.28
N VAL A 626 -13.21 4.67 18.26
CA VAL A 626 -12.81 5.99 18.79
C VAL A 626 -11.77 6.60 17.85
N ASN A 627 -12.05 7.81 17.39
CA ASN A 627 -11.09 8.58 16.60
C ASN A 627 -9.97 9.13 17.50
N THR A 628 -8.74 9.03 17.03
CA THR A 628 -7.57 9.68 17.66
C THR A 628 -6.64 10.17 16.57
N GLY A 629 -6.12 11.38 16.73
CA GLY A 629 -5.31 11.98 15.67
C GLY A 629 -6.09 12.06 14.35
N ASP A 630 -5.41 11.72 13.26
CA ASP A 630 -5.97 11.72 11.89
C ASP A 630 -6.44 10.33 11.42
N PHE A 631 -6.28 9.29 12.25
CA PHE A 631 -6.80 7.96 11.94
C PHE A 631 -8.21 7.79 12.53
N TYR A 632 -9.21 7.84 11.66
CA TYR A 632 -10.62 7.89 12.02
C TYR A 632 -11.29 6.50 11.95
N SER A 633 -12.50 6.41 12.48
CA SER A 633 -13.38 5.28 12.21
C SER A 633 -13.85 5.28 10.74
N SER A 634 -14.23 4.11 10.22
CA SER A 634 -14.71 3.99 8.83
C SER A 634 -15.93 4.86 8.54
N ASP A 635 -16.82 5.08 9.50
CA ASP A 635 -17.99 5.94 9.32
C ASP A 635 -17.61 7.43 9.20
N VAL A 636 -16.56 7.87 9.92
CA VAL A 636 -16.05 9.24 9.80
C VAL A 636 -15.38 9.44 8.44
N TYR A 637 -14.50 8.55 8.00
CA TYR A 637 -13.93 8.63 6.65
C TYR A 637 -15.01 8.65 5.58
N TYR A 638 -16.02 7.78 5.69
CA TYR A 638 -17.14 7.78 4.76
C TYR A 638 -17.87 9.13 4.73
N SER A 639 -18.13 9.72 5.90
CA SER A 639 -18.80 11.02 5.98
C SER A 639 -18.02 12.17 5.35
N LEU A 640 -16.67 12.08 5.34
CA LEU A 640 -15.78 13.07 4.76
C LEU A 640 -15.64 12.97 3.24
N ILE A 641 -15.95 11.81 2.64
CA ILE A 641 -15.72 11.59 1.21
C ILE A 641 -17.00 11.36 0.40
N LYS A 642 -18.10 10.88 0.98
CA LYS A 642 -19.27 10.38 0.24
C LYS A 642 -19.85 11.38 -0.76
N ASP A 643 -20.06 12.65 -0.34
CA ASP A 643 -20.68 13.64 -1.21
C ASP A 643 -19.69 14.14 -2.28
N SER A 644 -18.39 14.21 -1.96
CA SER A 644 -17.32 14.48 -2.93
C SER A 644 -17.21 13.34 -3.97
N ALA A 645 -17.31 12.08 -3.54
CA ALA A 645 -17.32 10.93 -4.44
C ALA A 645 -18.57 10.97 -5.36
N GLU A 646 -19.75 11.29 -4.83
CA GLU A 646 -20.96 11.45 -5.64
C GLU A 646 -20.78 12.55 -6.69
N MET A 647 -20.24 13.72 -6.30
CA MET A 647 -19.90 14.80 -7.24
C MET A 647 -18.91 14.32 -8.31
N ASN A 648 -17.87 13.55 -7.92
CA ASN A 648 -16.87 13.02 -8.83
C ASN A 648 -17.52 12.15 -9.92
N TYR A 649 -18.40 11.24 -9.53
CA TYR A 649 -19.05 10.34 -10.49
C TYR A 649 -20.16 11.01 -11.30
N GLU A 650 -20.92 11.93 -10.71
CA GLU A 650 -21.88 12.78 -11.45
C GLU A 650 -21.18 13.72 -12.44
N SER A 651 -19.94 14.14 -12.20
CA SER A 651 -19.16 14.96 -13.14
C SER A 651 -18.64 14.19 -14.36
N GLY A 652 -18.85 12.87 -14.41
CA GLY A 652 -18.53 12.02 -15.54
C GLY A 652 -17.36 11.06 -15.33
N TRP A 653 -16.66 11.10 -14.18
CA TRP A 653 -15.68 10.07 -13.86
C TRP A 653 -16.37 8.75 -13.55
N LEU A 654 -15.79 7.64 -14.01
CA LEU A 654 -16.40 6.33 -13.83
C LEU A 654 -16.12 5.77 -12.46
N LEU A 655 -17.13 5.20 -11.81
CA LEU A 655 -16.98 4.21 -10.78
C LEU A 655 -16.63 2.88 -11.51
N ASN A 656 -15.61 2.18 -11.09
CA ASN A 656 -15.11 0.97 -11.77
C ASN A 656 -14.71 1.27 -13.24
N PRO A 657 -13.70 2.12 -13.50
CA PRO A 657 -13.19 2.27 -14.85
C PRO A 657 -12.72 0.91 -15.37
N GLU A 658 -13.07 0.56 -16.62
CA GLU A 658 -12.72 -0.73 -17.23
C GLU A 658 -11.21 -0.94 -17.25
N GLN A 659 -10.71 -1.60 -16.22
CA GLN A 659 -9.30 -1.98 -16.11
C GLN A 659 -9.27 -3.46 -15.74
N SER A 660 -8.67 -4.26 -16.60
CA SER A 660 -8.64 -5.73 -16.49
C SER A 660 -7.98 -6.27 -15.21
N TRP A 661 -7.31 -5.41 -14.45
CA TRP A 661 -6.66 -5.77 -13.18
C TRP A 661 -7.43 -5.35 -11.92
N LEU A 662 -8.54 -4.60 -12.05
CA LEU A 662 -9.35 -4.27 -10.89
C LEU A 662 -10.19 -5.46 -10.45
N ALA A 663 -10.38 -5.57 -9.13
CA ALA A 663 -11.11 -6.68 -8.52
C ALA A 663 -12.62 -6.53 -8.70
N ASP A 664 -13.33 -7.66 -8.69
CA ASP A 664 -14.78 -7.69 -8.50
C ASP A 664 -15.10 -7.48 -7.01
N HIS A 665 -15.57 -6.28 -6.67
CA HIS A 665 -15.94 -5.89 -5.31
C HIS A 665 -17.35 -6.34 -4.90
N SER A 666 -18.03 -7.19 -5.66
CA SER A 666 -19.43 -7.60 -5.40
C SER A 666 -19.59 -8.52 -4.20
N LYS A 667 -18.53 -9.21 -3.76
CA LYS A 667 -18.58 -10.17 -2.65
C LYS A 667 -17.23 -10.33 -1.96
N LEU A 668 -17.26 -10.66 -0.67
CA LEU A 668 -16.08 -10.92 0.16
C LEU A 668 -16.30 -12.13 1.06
N ASN A 669 -15.32 -13.02 1.11
CA ASN A 669 -15.22 -14.06 2.13
C ASN A 669 -14.65 -13.45 3.42
N VAL A 670 -15.49 -13.32 4.45
CA VAL A 670 -15.11 -12.67 5.72
C VAL A 670 -14.48 -13.69 6.65
N SER A 671 -13.32 -13.34 7.20
CA SER A 671 -12.66 -14.08 8.27
C SER A 671 -12.70 -13.27 9.57
N THR A 672 -12.65 -13.93 10.72
CA THR A 672 -12.71 -13.29 12.04
C THR A 672 -11.63 -13.82 12.96
N PHE A 673 -11.19 -12.99 13.90
CA PHE A 673 -10.29 -13.38 14.99
C PHE A 673 -10.89 -12.91 16.33
N ASP A 674 -11.01 -13.83 17.27
CA ASP A 674 -11.43 -13.50 18.63
C ASP A 674 -10.19 -13.25 19.50
N TYR A 675 -9.96 -12.00 19.87
CA TYR A 675 -8.78 -11.59 20.62
C TYR A 675 -8.73 -12.13 22.05
N LYS A 676 -9.87 -12.56 22.63
CA LYS A 676 -9.92 -13.17 23.97
C LYS A 676 -9.56 -14.64 23.93
N THR A 677 -10.15 -15.38 22.98
CA THR A 677 -9.93 -16.82 22.85
C THR A 677 -8.77 -17.15 21.93
N LYS A 678 -8.21 -16.15 21.23
CA LYS A 678 -7.18 -16.30 20.19
C LYS A 678 -7.63 -17.24 19.07
N GLU A 679 -8.93 -17.32 18.81
CA GLU A 679 -9.52 -18.22 17.81
C GLU A 679 -9.68 -17.51 16.47
N TYR A 680 -9.04 -18.04 15.44
CA TYR A 680 -9.25 -17.62 14.07
C TYR A 680 -10.30 -18.48 13.39
N LYS A 681 -11.22 -17.83 12.66
CA LYS A 681 -12.23 -18.50 11.83
C LYS A 681 -12.14 -17.95 10.42
N GLU A 682 -11.69 -18.82 9.51
CA GLU A 682 -11.59 -18.48 8.09
C GLU A 682 -12.94 -18.61 7.40
N LYS A 683 -13.27 -17.61 6.56
CA LYS A 683 -14.45 -17.65 5.67
C LYS A 683 -15.76 -17.96 6.37
N VAL A 684 -15.98 -17.35 7.54
CA VAL A 684 -17.20 -17.60 8.38
C VAL A 684 -18.48 -17.16 7.69
N SER A 685 -18.42 -16.22 6.77
CA SER A 685 -19.56 -15.71 6.01
C SER A 685 -19.12 -15.13 4.67
N VAL A 686 -20.08 -14.98 3.75
CA VAL A 686 -19.91 -14.25 2.50
C VAL A 686 -20.78 -13.00 2.57
N LYS A 687 -20.14 -11.82 2.54
CA LYS A 687 -20.83 -10.55 2.39
C LYS A 687 -20.96 -10.20 0.90
N LYS A 688 -22.08 -9.57 0.53
CA LYS A 688 -22.34 -9.08 -0.83
C LYS A 688 -22.47 -7.57 -0.79
N TYR A 689 -21.97 -6.93 -1.83
CA TYR A 689 -21.97 -5.47 -1.99
C TYR A 689 -22.49 -5.10 -3.36
N ASP A 690 -23.09 -3.92 -3.48
CA ASP A 690 -23.40 -3.37 -4.79
C ASP A 690 -22.16 -2.66 -5.34
N ALA A 691 -21.39 -3.36 -6.16
CA ALA A 691 -20.16 -2.83 -6.74
C ALA A 691 -20.39 -1.65 -7.73
N ASN A 692 -21.64 -1.35 -8.07
CA ASN A 692 -22.00 -0.20 -8.90
C ASN A 692 -22.28 1.07 -8.08
N THR A 693 -22.13 1.02 -6.77
CA THR A 693 -22.31 2.17 -5.88
C THR A 693 -21.02 2.46 -5.11
N PHE A 694 -20.78 3.73 -4.85
CA PHE A 694 -19.64 4.14 -4.02
C PHE A 694 -19.70 3.50 -2.62
N GLU A 695 -20.87 3.50 -1.98
CA GLU A 695 -21.07 2.87 -0.69
C GLU A 695 -20.72 1.38 -0.70
N GLY A 696 -21.08 0.67 -1.76
CA GLY A 696 -20.81 -0.76 -1.88
C GLY A 696 -19.31 -1.05 -1.94
N VAL A 697 -18.57 -0.35 -2.81
CA VAL A 697 -17.10 -0.55 -2.94
C VAL A 697 -16.34 -0.07 -1.71
N TYR A 698 -16.81 1.01 -1.06
CA TYR A 698 -16.24 1.51 0.17
C TYR A 698 -16.38 0.49 1.32
N ASN A 699 -17.60 -0.03 1.53
CA ASN A 699 -17.87 -1.03 2.55
C ASN A 699 -17.11 -2.34 2.30
N PHE A 700 -16.96 -2.76 1.03
CA PHE A 700 -16.09 -3.87 0.67
C PHE A 700 -14.67 -3.65 1.16
N CYS A 701 -14.07 -2.50 0.90
CA CYS A 701 -12.72 -2.17 1.31
C CYS A 701 -12.54 -2.23 2.84
N CYS A 702 -13.47 -1.64 3.60
CA CYS A 702 -13.44 -1.66 5.06
C CYS A 702 -13.53 -3.08 5.64
N ASP A 703 -14.47 -3.87 5.16
CA ASP A 703 -14.63 -5.26 5.59
C ASP A 703 -13.45 -6.14 5.16
N TRP A 704 -12.84 -5.84 4.00
CA TRP A 704 -11.64 -6.51 3.55
C TRP A 704 -10.46 -6.24 4.50
N LEU A 705 -10.24 -4.98 4.88
CA LEU A 705 -9.19 -4.57 5.82
C LEU A 705 -9.35 -5.29 7.16
N LEU A 706 -10.58 -5.33 7.71
CA LEU A 706 -10.86 -6.01 8.98
C LEU A 706 -10.67 -7.53 8.88
N SER A 707 -11.11 -8.13 7.77
CA SER A 707 -10.91 -9.57 7.52
C SER A 707 -9.43 -9.91 7.34
N ARG A 708 -8.67 -9.02 6.67
CA ARG A 708 -7.22 -9.13 6.54
C ARG A 708 -6.50 -9.02 7.88
N SER A 709 -6.93 -8.07 8.70
CA SER A 709 -6.43 -7.91 10.07
C SER A 709 -6.64 -9.17 10.91
N ALA A 710 -7.82 -9.81 10.79
CA ALA A 710 -8.09 -11.08 11.46
C ALA A 710 -7.11 -12.19 11.02
N TYR A 711 -6.82 -12.28 9.73
CA TYR A 711 -5.85 -13.26 9.21
C TYR A 711 -4.43 -12.97 9.73
N LEU A 712 -3.96 -11.73 9.68
CA LEU A 712 -2.65 -11.37 10.20
C LEU A 712 -2.53 -11.56 11.72
N SER A 713 -3.61 -11.30 12.47
CA SER A 713 -3.65 -11.59 13.90
C SER A 713 -3.46 -13.07 14.19
N ASN A 714 -4.02 -13.96 13.37
CA ASN A 714 -3.76 -15.40 13.49
C ASN A 714 -2.31 -15.76 13.16
N LEU A 715 -1.69 -15.09 12.17
CA LEU A 715 -0.28 -15.34 11.83
C LEU A 715 0.68 -14.95 12.95
N PHE A 716 0.33 -13.91 13.70
CA PHE A 716 1.17 -13.35 14.77
C PHE A 716 0.62 -13.65 16.18
N VAL A 717 -0.23 -14.68 16.32
CA VAL A 717 -0.90 -15.00 17.59
C VAL A 717 0.07 -15.27 18.74
N GLU A 718 1.26 -15.74 18.45
CA GLU A 718 2.32 -15.96 19.44
C GLU A 718 2.81 -14.66 20.10
N TYR A 719 2.63 -13.52 19.44
CA TYR A 719 2.97 -12.18 19.95
C TYR A 719 1.74 -11.45 20.54
N TYR A 720 0.67 -12.17 20.83
CA TYR A 720 -0.60 -11.59 21.27
C TYR A 720 -0.47 -10.79 22.56
N ILE A 721 -0.91 -9.54 22.49
CA ILE A 721 -1.15 -8.66 23.65
C ILE A 721 -2.65 -8.48 23.80
N ASP A 722 -3.22 -8.79 24.97
CA ASP A 722 -4.67 -8.65 25.20
C ASP A 722 -5.11 -7.19 24.97
N PRO A 723 -5.93 -6.90 23.95
CA PRO A 723 -6.35 -5.53 23.66
C PRO A 723 -7.20 -4.90 24.78
N THR A 724 -7.76 -5.70 25.71
CA THR A 724 -8.49 -5.17 26.87
C THR A 724 -7.55 -4.63 27.95
N THR A 725 -6.26 -4.96 27.89
CA THR A 725 -5.22 -4.44 28.79
C THR A 725 -4.54 -3.21 28.22
N ILE A 726 -4.80 -2.87 26.95
CA ILE A 726 -4.28 -1.66 26.31
C ILE A 726 -5.07 -0.47 26.88
N THR A 727 -4.56 0.12 27.95
CA THR A 727 -5.11 1.35 28.49
C THR A 727 -4.78 2.50 27.53
N THR A 728 -5.80 3.21 27.07
CA THR A 728 -5.68 4.41 26.27
C THR A 728 -5.18 5.59 27.11
N ASP A 729 -3.98 5.49 27.68
CA ASP A 729 -3.32 6.61 28.30
C ASP A 729 -2.16 7.05 27.40
N PRO A 730 -2.34 8.14 26.61
CA PRO A 730 -1.31 8.62 25.71
C PRO A 730 -0.14 9.34 26.40
N THR A 731 -0.10 9.35 27.75
CA THR A 731 0.86 10.19 28.49
C THR A 731 2.15 9.50 28.89
N ASN A 732 2.36 8.22 28.52
CA ASN A 732 3.64 7.56 28.79
C ASN A 732 4.05 6.61 27.65
N PRO A 733 4.72 7.12 26.60
CA PRO A 733 5.43 6.23 25.69
C PRO A 733 6.60 5.66 26.47
N THR A 734 6.49 4.40 26.88
CA THR A 734 7.69 3.65 27.22
C THR A 734 8.44 3.43 25.92
N THR A 735 9.43 4.26 25.69
CA THR A 735 10.47 4.00 24.69
C THR A 735 11.05 2.61 24.98
N PRO A 736 11.06 1.69 24.00
CA PRO A 736 11.90 0.51 24.13
C PRO A 736 13.36 0.97 24.16
N ASP A 737 14.06 0.55 25.17
CA ASP A 737 15.46 0.84 25.33
C ASP A 737 16.24 0.09 24.24
N ASP A 738 16.85 0.83 23.30
CA ASP A 738 17.69 0.29 22.26
C ASP A 738 19.03 -0.17 22.84
N ASN A 739 19.45 -1.30 22.36
CA ASN A 739 20.80 -1.88 22.46
C ASN A 739 21.14 -2.73 23.68
N VAL A 740 20.94 -4.02 23.49
CA VAL A 740 21.99 -5.01 23.82
C VAL A 740 21.85 -6.17 22.85
N ASN A 741 22.97 -6.79 22.44
CA ASN A 741 23.00 -8.14 21.88
C ASN A 741 21.98 -9.00 22.64
N LYS A 742 20.81 -9.25 22.09
CA LYS A 742 19.83 -10.13 22.70
C LYS A 742 20.38 -11.54 22.57
N GLU A 743 21.05 -11.99 23.61
CA GLU A 743 21.13 -13.42 23.89
C GLU A 743 19.67 -13.95 23.84
N HIS A 744 19.48 -15.12 23.25
CA HIS A 744 18.19 -15.81 23.20
C HIS A 744 17.49 -15.74 24.56
N GLU A 745 16.32 -15.08 24.64
CA GLU A 745 15.62 -14.86 25.91
C GLU A 745 14.90 -16.13 26.32
N ILE A 746 15.29 -16.65 27.46
CA ILE A 746 14.62 -17.76 28.11
C ILE A 746 13.31 -17.27 28.73
N GLY A 747 12.21 -17.94 28.42
CA GLY A 747 10.88 -17.59 28.95
C GLY A 747 10.82 -17.58 30.49
N GLU A 748 9.97 -16.75 31.08
CA GLU A 748 9.85 -16.57 32.54
C GLU A 748 9.60 -17.88 33.32
N ASN A 749 8.89 -18.84 32.70
CA ASN A 749 8.53 -20.13 33.28
C ASN A 749 9.32 -21.29 32.64
N THR A 750 10.33 -21.02 31.82
CA THR A 750 11.13 -22.04 31.17
C THR A 750 11.98 -22.76 32.20
N LEU A 751 11.83 -24.07 32.27
CA LEU A 751 12.61 -24.97 33.11
C LEU A 751 13.75 -25.61 32.32
N VAL A 752 13.47 -25.98 31.07
CA VAL A 752 14.41 -26.63 30.17
C VAL A 752 14.17 -26.12 28.76
N GLU A 753 15.27 -25.85 28.04
CA GLU A 753 15.19 -25.46 26.62
C GLU A 753 16.35 -26.08 25.80
N PHE A 754 16.00 -26.59 24.62
CA PHE A 754 16.94 -26.93 23.57
C PHE A 754 16.74 -25.93 22.43
N TYR A 755 17.57 -24.92 22.43
CA TYR A 755 17.69 -23.95 21.37
C TYR A 755 19.05 -24.15 20.70
N PHE A 756 19.03 -24.62 19.46
CA PHE A 756 20.26 -24.88 18.74
C PHE A 756 20.62 -23.65 17.90
N ASP A 757 21.61 -22.88 18.37
CA ASP A 757 22.10 -21.69 17.69
C ASP A 757 22.83 -22.07 16.41
N ASN A 758 22.39 -21.58 15.28
CA ASN A 758 22.95 -21.84 13.97
C ASN A 758 24.04 -20.85 13.53
N THR A 759 24.41 -19.90 14.38
CA THR A 759 25.39 -18.86 14.05
C THR A 759 26.74 -19.48 13.62
N GLY A 760 27.16 -19.19 12.38
CA GLY A 760 28.42 -19.69 11.81
C GLY A 760 28.42 -21.16 11.42
N LYS A 761 27.28 -21.84 11.40
CA LYS A 761 27.14 -23.25 10.99
C LYS A 761 26.96 -23.39 9.48
N THR A 762 27.36 -24.55 8.96
CA THR A 762 27.21 -24.93 7.56
C THR A 762 26.59 -26.32 7.43
N THR A 763 25.97 -26.60 6.30
CA THR A 763 25.36 -27.90 6.00
C THR A 763 26.40 -29.04 6.15
N GLY A 764 26.00 -30.05 6.92
CA GLY A 764 26.81 -31.21 7.22
C GLY A 764 27.68 -31.10 8.49
N ASP A 765 27.72 -29.90 9.12
CA ASP A 765 28.33 -29.76 10.44
C ASP A 765 27.52 -30.57 11.45
N LYS A 766 28.19 -31.15 12.46
CA LYS A 766 27.55 -31.90 13.53
C LYS A 766 27.37 -31.01 14.75
N LEU A 767 26.29 -31.26 15.53
CA LEU A 767 26.00 -30.51 16.75
C LEU A 767 26.88 -30.93 17.93
N THR A 768 28.19 -31.00 17.71
CA THR A 768 29.11 -31.52 18.74
C THR A 768 29.25 -30.63 19.96
N GLU A 769 28.94 -29.37 19.85
CA GLU A 769 28.89 -28.41 20.98
C GLU A 769 27.78 -28.70 21.99
N TYR A 770 26.72 -29.38 21.56
CA TYR A 770 25.58 -29.73 22.42
C TYR A 770 25.63 -31.20 22.89
N GLY A 771 26.43 -32.01 22.26
CA GLY A 771 26.55 -33.43 22.56
C GLY A 771 26.83 -34.33 21.36
N ASP A 772 26.38 -35.59 21.46
CA ASP A 772 26.56 -36.57 20.38
C ASP A 772 25.36 -37.52 20.26
N LYS A 773 25.47 -38.57 19.47
CA LYS A 773 24.45 -39.60 19.28
C LYS A 773 23.94 -40.29 20.56
N ASN A 774 24.62 -40.15 21.69
CA ASN A 774 24.26 -40.72 22.97
C ASN A 774 23.43 -39.74 23.85
N GLY A 775 23.34 -38.51 23.44
CA GLY A 775 22.50 -37.47 24.04
C GLY A 775 23.04 -36.07 23.82
N TYR A 776 22.13 -35.14 23.51
CA TYR A 776 22.43 -33.71 23.40
C TYR A 776 21.93 -33.03 24.69
N GLN A 777 22.73 -32.13 25.24
CA GLN A 777 22.36 -31.39 26.44
C GLN A 777 21.47 -30.19 26.11
N ALA A 778 20.55 -29.86 27.01
CA ALA A 778 19.77 -28.64 26.91
C ALA A 778 20.66 -27.40 26.94
N THR A 779 20.26 -26.37 26.21
CA THR A 779 20.89 -25.04 26.24
C THR A 779 20.59 -24.29 27.52
N TYR A 780 19.48 -24.61 28.14
CA TYR A 780 19.06 -24.11 29.45
C TYR A 780 18.40 -25.23 30.27
N GLY A 781 18.66 -25.27 31.57
CA GLY A 781 18.18 -26.32 32.44
C GLY A 781 18.95 -27.66 32.27
N GLU A 782 18.59 -28.64 33.07
CA GLU A 782 19.22 -29.97 33.08
C GLU A 782 18.32 -31.01 32.39
N ALA A 783 18.59 -31.28 31.11
CA ALA A 783 17.92 -32.34 30.35
C ALA A 783 18.78 -32.84 29.20
N SER A 784 18.46 -34.03 28.73
CA SER A 784 19.14 -34.61 27.53
C SER A 784 18.12 -34.97 26.46
N LEU A 785 18.48 -34.68 25.19
CA LEU A 785 17.74 -35.06 24.00
C LEU A 785 18.45 -36.25 23.32
N LEU A 786 17.70 -37.31 23.10
CA LEU A 786 18.12 -38.46 22.33
C LEU A 786 17.20 -38.71 21.16
N VAL A 787 17.74 -38.82 19.98
CA VAL A 787 16.95 -39.16 18.79
C VAL A 787 17.37 -40.53 18.26
N SER A 788 16.42 -41.33 17.85
CA SER A 788 16.65 -42.66 17.29
C SER A 788 15.78 -42.91 16.07
N MET A 789 16.35 -43.37 14.99
CA MET A 789 15.64 -43.71 13.77
C MET A 789 15.21 -45.19 13.69
N ASP A 790 15.85 -46.06 14.46
CA ASP A 790 15.60 -47.52 14.44
C ASP A 790 15.03 -48.05 15.76
N GLY A 791 14.85 -47.18 16.74
CA GLY A 791 14.40 -47.55 18.09
C GLY A 791 15.42 -48.22 18.97
N LYS A 792 16.67 -48.35 18.53
CA LYS A 792 17.75 -49.07 19.24
C LYS A 792 18.99 -48.23 19.46
N ASN A 793 19.37 -47.46 18.46
CA ASN A 793 20.62 -46.69 18.46
C ASN A 793 20.32 -45.20 18.36
N GLY A 794 21.07 -44.43 19.15
CA GLY A 794 21.02 -42.96 19.01
C GLY A 794 21.62 -42.52 17.67
N ARG A 795 21.06 -41.46 17.13
CA ARG A 795 21.45 -40.84 15.85
C ARG A 795 22.09 -39.48 16.11
N ALA A 796 23.19 -39.21 15.41
CA ALA A 796 23.79 -37.89 15.44
C ALA A 796 22.91 -36.90 14.64
N LEU A 797 22.70 -35.72 15.22
CA LEU A 797 22.11 -34.56 14.53
C LEU A 797 23.20 -33.83 13.75
N GLU A 798 22.84 -33.32 12.60
CA GLU A 798 23.69 -32.50 11.76
C GLU A 798 22.96 -31.28 11.23
N TRP A 799 23.69 -30.21 10.99
CA TRP A 799 23.12 -28.99 10.42
C TRP A 799 22.81 -29.17 8.94
N SER A 800 21.71 -28.69 8.49
CA SER A 800 21.32 -28.72 7.08
C SER A 800 20.70 -27.40 6.68
N ASP A 801 21.12 -26.87 5.54
CA ASP A 801 20.48 -25.78 4.81
C ASP A 801 19.20 -26.24 4.13
N ALA A 802 18.79 -27.40 4.48
CA ALA A 802 17.76 -28.13 3.80
C ALA A 802 16.50 -27.31 3.56
N GLU A 803 15.78 -27.76 2.58
CA GLU A 803 14.43 -27.45 2.15
C GLU A 803 13.38 -27.25 3.29
N TYR A 804 13.80 -27.20 4.54
CA TYR A 804 12.98 -27.22 5.77
C TYR A 804 12.81 -25.85 6.44
N GLY A 805 13.52 -24.83 5.99
CA GLY A 805 13.35 -23.46 6.48
C GLY A 805 12.48 -22.63 5.55
N ALA A 806 11.79 -21.62 6.05
CA ALA A 806 11.12 -20.61 5.25
C ALA A 806 12.05 -19.85 4.30
N ASN A 807 13.34 -19.96 4.55
CA ASN A 807 14.42 -19.40 3.76
C ASN A 807 15.47 -20.49 3.50
N SER A 808 15.96 -20.54 2.28
CA SER A 808 17.07 -21.40 1.87
C SER A 808 18.38 -21.19 2.65
N ASP A 809 18.40 -20.20 3.53
CA ASP A 809 19.56 -19.77 4.31
C ASP A 809 19.44 -20.12 5.81
N THR A 810 18.36 -20.77 6.25
CA THR A 810 18.19 -21.19 7.64
C THR A 810 18.71 -22.61 7.82
N ILE A 811 19.78 -22.77 8.55
CA ILE A 811 20.34 -24.07 8.93
C ILE A 811 19.63 -24.55 10.18
N VAL A 812 19.12 -25.78 10.16
CA VAL A 812 18.41 -26.41 11.28
C VAL A 812 19.00 -27.77 11.60
N PRO A 813 18.94 -28.23 12.86
CA PRO A 813 19.33 -29.59 13.21
C PRO A 813 18.39 -30.58 12.55
N ILE A 814 18.95 -31.56 11.85
CA ILE A 814 18.18 -32.63 11.21
C ILE A 814 18.63 -33.99 11.70
N MET A 815 17.63 -34.87 11.81
CA MET A 815 17.79 -36.30 11.90
C MET A 815 17.63 -36.87 10.49
N SER A 816 18.77 -37.18 9.82
CA SER A 816 18.77 -37.66 8.46
C SER A 816 18.95 -39.17 8.40
N ALA A 817 18.10 -39.86 7.63
CA ALA A 817 18.26 -41.28 7.33
C ALA A 817 19.48 -41.56 6.45
N GLY A 818 20.01 -40.55 5.75
CA GLY A 818 21.05 -40.78 4.73
C GLY A 818 20.56 -41.61 3.55
N ASN A 819 21.33 -41.67 2.47
CA ASN A 819 20.90 -42.30 1.21
C ASN A 819 20.71 -43.83 1.27
N LYS A 820 20.91 -44.49 2.41
CA LYS A 820 20.89 -45.96 2.49
C LYS A 820 20.33 -46.55 3.79
N ASN A 821 19.87 -45.73 4.74
CA ASN A 821 19.30 -46.21 5.99
C ASN A 821 17.88 -45.70 6.14
N PRO A 822 16.85 -46.53 5.86
CA PRO A 822 15.47 -46.18 6.10
C PRO A 822 15.19 -46.00 7.60
N TRP A 823 14.09 -45.33 7.90
CA TRP A 823 13.52 -45.34 9.23
C TRP A 823 13.19 -46.80 9.64
N GLY A 824 13.56 -47.20 10.84
CA GLY A 824 13.21 -48.50 11.39
C GLY A 824 11.78 -48.59 11.92
N ASP A 825 11.44 -49.68 12.54
CA ASP A 825 10.07 -49.95 12.98
C ASP A 825 9.58 -49.09 14.16
N SER A 826 10.49 -48.50 14.95
CA SER A 826 10.18 -47.82 16.20
C SER A 826 11.04 -46.55 16.43
N PRO A 827 11.04 -45.58 15.50
CA PRO A 827 11.81 -44.35 15.70
C PRO A 827 11.22 -43.52 16.83
N TYR A 828 12.07 -42.68 17.47
CA TYR A 828 11.61 -41.78 18.51
C TYR A 828 12.48 -40.52 18.64
N ILE A 829 11.91 -39.46 19.20
CA ILE A 829 12.56 -38.31 19.78
C ILE A 829 12.28 -38.38 21.27
N GLN A 830 13.33 -38.35 22.11
CA GLN A 830 13.19 -38.53 23.54
C GLN A 830 13.92 -37.42 24.30
N ILE A 831 13.26 -36.85 25.27
CA ILE A 831 13.78 -35.89 26.22
C ILE A 831 13.75 -36.55 27.62
N SER A 832 14.86 -36.50 28.33
CA SER A 832 15.01 -37.06 29.68
C SER A 832 15.45 -35.95 30.63
N LEU A 833 14.76 -35.79 31.76
CA LEU A 833 15.08 -34.79 32.78
C LEU A 833 14.82 -35.32 34.18
N ASN A 834 15.50 -34.75 35.16
CA ASN A 834 15.16 -34.90 36.55
C ASN A 834 14.17 -33.82 36.94
N ALA A 835 12.92 -34.19 37.22
CA ALA A 835 11.87 -33.27 37.57
C ALA A 835 11.54 -33.23 39.10
N SER A 836 12.47 -33.73 39.96
CA SER A 836 12.26 -33.77 41.41
C SER A 836 11.96 -32.40 42.04
N GLU A 837 12.36 -31.32 41.33
CA GLU A 837 12.16 -29.94 41.76
C GLU A 837 11.16 -29.18 40.90
N TYR A 838 10.44 -29.84 39.95
CA TYR A 838 9.53 -29.22 39.02
C TYR A 838 8.10 -29.72 39.19
N LYS A 839 7.11 -28.87 38.87
CA LYS A 839 5.70 -29.19 38.84
C LYS A 839 4.94 -28.35 37.83
N ASP A 840 3.71 -28.76 37.54
CA ASP A 840 2.82 -28.10 36.59
C ASP A 840 3.44 -27.95 35.22
N MET A 841 4.25 -28.92 34.79
CA MET A 841 5.05 -28.84 33.59
C MET A 841 4.24 -28.91 32.30
N SER A 842 4.72 -28.20 31.28
CA SER A 842 4.21 -28.28 29.89
C SER A 842 5.35 -28.39 28.88
N PHE A 843 5.06 -28.95 27.71
CA PHE A 843 6.02 -29.29 26.68
C PHE A 843 5.65 -28.65 25.34
N SER A 844 6.63 -28.07 24.66
CA SER A 844 6.50 -27.54 23.30
C SER A 844 7.65 -28.01 22.42
N ILE A 845 7.43 -28.18 21.11
CA ILE A 845 8.46 -28.55 20.13
C ILE A 845 8.13 -28.10 18.72
N ASP A 846 9.15 -27.64 17.99
CA ASP A 846 9.09 -27.32 16.56
C ASP A 846 9.70 -28.44 15.71
N LEU A 847 8.95 -28.85 14.67
CA LEU A 847 9.36 -29.91 13.76
C LEU A 847 9.12 -29.50 12.31
N ALA A 848 9.91 -30.09 11.40
CA ALA A 848 9.62 -30.10 9.97
C ALA A 848 10.07 -31.41 9.34
N GLY A 849 9.31 -31.98 8.43
CA GLY A 849 9.61 -33.27 7.82
C GLY A 849 9.72 -33.23 6.31
N SER A 850 10.66 -33.95 5.75
CA SER A 850 10.72 -34.22 4.31
C SER A 850 9.61 -35.18 3.89
N LYS A 851 9.34 -35.29 2.57
CA LYS A 851 8.30 -36.17 2.00
C LYS A 851 8.36 -37.63 2.49
N LYS A 852 9.56 -38.09 2.85
CA LYS A 852 9.83 -39.47 3.25
C LYS A 852 9.97 -39.63 4.75
N ALA A 853 9.85 -38.57 5.54
CA ALA A 853 9.82 -38.64 6.99
C ALA A 853 8.50 -39.28 7.49
N PRO A 854 8.49 -39.88 8.70
CA PRO A 854 7.23 -40.28 9.32
C PRO A 854 6.25 -39.12 9.49
N ALA A 855 5.00 -39.33 9.11
CA ALA A 855 3.99 -38.29 9.11
C ALA A 855 3.25 -38.15 10.44
N ASN A 856 2.81 -39.25 11.00
CA ASN A 856 1.85 -39.26 12.12
C ASN A 856 2.58 -39.58 13.44
N TRP A 857 2.46 -38.69 14.41
CA TRP A 857 3.18 -38.79 15.67
C TRP A 857 2.22 -38.65 16.87
N LYS A 858 2.64 -39.17 18.03
CA LYS A 858 2.04 -38.92 19.34
C LYS A 858 3.11 -38.75 20.40
N MET A 859 2.71 -38.19 21.56
CA MET A 859 3.57 -38.01 22.70
C MET A 859 3.25 -39.04 23.79
N GLN A 860 4.30 -39.56 24.42
CA GLN A 860 4.26 -40.45 25.55
C GLN A 860 5.14 -39.91 26.67
N TYR A 861 4.89 -40.34 27.91
CA TYR A 861 5.74 -40.08 29.04
C TYR A 861 6.05 -41.35 29.81
N SER A 862 7.10 -41.33 30.61
CA SER A 862 7.49 -42.36 31.57
C SER A 862 8.16 -41.71 32.76
N THR A 863 7.94 -42.25 33.98
CA THR A 863 8.62 -41.82 35.21
C THR A 863 9.61 -42.86 35.71
N ASP A 864 9.73 -43.99 35.01
CA ASP A 864 10.72 -45.05 35.29
C ASP A 864 11.71 -45.31 34.15
N GLY A 865 11.47 -44.67 32.97
CA GLY A 865 12.28 -44.83 31.76
C GLY A 865 12.01 -46.11 30.97
N GLU A 866 11.18 -47.02 31.44
CA GLU A 866 10.86 -48.32 30.86
C GLU A 866 9.41 -48.40 30.37
N ASN A 867 8.43 -47.97 31.18
CA ASN A 867 7.01 -48.05 30.93
C ASN A 867 6.49 -46.72 30.38
N PHE A 868 6.05 -46.68 29.12
CA PHE A 868 5.55 -45.46 28.46
C PHE A 868 4.02 -45.45 28.39
N THR A 869 3.45 -44.31 28.75
CA THR A 869 2.02 -44.01 28.69
C THR A 869 1.72 -42.91 27.71
N ASP A 870 0.68 -43.10 26.88
CA ASP A 870 0.26 -42.08 25.91
C ASP A 870 -0.32 -40.85 26.64
N ILE A 871 0.08 -39.65 26.17
CA ILE A 871 -0.56 -38.40 26.58
C ILE A 871 -1.73 -38.12 25.65
N SER A 872 -2.92 -37.92 26.23
CA SER A 872 -4.13 -37.70 25.46
C SER A 872 -4.07 -36.41 24.64
N ASN A 873 -4.68 -36.42 23.45
CA ASN A 873 -4.77 -35.27 22.52
C ASN A 873 -3.43 -34.74 22.02
N THR A 874 -2.41 -35.57 21.95
CA THR A 874 -1.09 -35.19 21.42
C THR A 874 -0.78 -35.77 20.03
N ASN A 875 -1.77 -36.31 19.35
CA ASN A 875 -1.61 -36.80 17.99
C ASN A 875 -1.51 -35.62 17.02
N PHE A 876 -0.48 -35.62 16.18
CA PHE A 876 -0.32 -34.65 15.12
C PHE A 876 0.20 -35.29 13.83
N THR A 877 0.04 -34.58 12.73
CA THR A 877 0.47 -35.05 11.42
C THR A 877 1.33 -33.99 10.75
N ILE A 878 2.57 -34.35 10.41
CA ILE A 878 3.45 -33.51 9.59
C ILE A 878 2.96 -33.57 8.15
N THR A 879 2.71 -32.44 7.51
CA THR A 879 2.17 -32.33 6.16
C THR A 879 3.21 -31.82 5.17
N THR A 880 2.97 -32.10 3.86
CA THR A 880 3.87 -31.69 2.77
C THR A 880 3.95 -30.16 2.59
N ASP A 881 2.93 -29.45 2.98
CA ASP A 881 2.90 -27.97 2.85
C ASP A 881 3.86 -27.28 3.82
N ASN A 882 4.25 -27.99 4.87
CA ASN A 882 5.17 -27.48 5.90
C ASN A 882 6.65 -27.76 5.63
N ARG A 883 7.00 -28.22 4.42
CA ARG A 883 8.38 -28.56 4.03
C ARG A 883 9.40 -27.42 4.18
N LYS A 884 8.93 -26.20 4.28
CA LYS A 884 9.75 -24.99 4.26
C LYS A 884 9.72 -24.22 5.57
N LEU A 885 8.93 -24.67 6.54
CA LEU A 885 8.73 -23.97 7.81
C LEU A 885 8.81 -24.98 8.96
N MET A 886 9.67 -24.72 9.93
CA MET A 886 9.55 -25.33 11.26
C MET A 886 8.17 -24.96 11.80
N THR A 887 7.42 -25.94 12.23
CA THR A 887 6.06 -25.76 12.76
C THR A 887 6.00 -26.28 14.18
N THR A 888 5.39 -25.49 15.07
CA THR A 888 5.11 -25.93 16.42
C THR A 888 3.92 -26.91 16.39
N TYR A 889 4.21 -28.20 16.41
CA TYR A 889 3.16 -29.24 16.37
C TYR A 889 2.59 -29.54 17.74
N LEU A 890 3.38 -29.39 18.80
CA LEU A 890 2.94 -29.48 20.19
C LEU A 890 3.31 -28.18 20.87
N LYS A 891 2.33 -27.51 21.45
CA LYS A 891 2.51 -26.25 22.17
C LYS A 891 1.82 -26.34 23.53
N ASP A 892 2.58 -26.04 24.59
CA ASP A 892 2.10 -25.98 25.98
C ASP A 892 1.31 -27.23 26.42
N VAL A 893 1.70 -28.40 25.88
CA VAL A 893 1.07 -29.67 26.21
C VAL A 893 1.36 -30.00 27.67
N LYS A 894 0.33 -30.00 28.53
CA LYS A 894 0.47 -30.29 29.94
C LYS A 894 0.96 -31.74 30.16
N LEU A 895 2.04 -31.88 30.90
CA LEU A 895 2.51 -33.18 31.36
C LEU A 895 1.59 -33.69 32.48
N PRO A 896 1.40 -35.02 32.57
CA PRO A 896 0.65 -35.59 33.70
C PRO A 896 1.26 -35.30 35.04
N SER A 897 0.44 -35.17 36.07
CA SER A 897 0.88 -34.87 37.45
C SER A 897 1.85 -35.90 38.03
N ASP A 898 1.90 -37.12 37.46
CA ASP A 898 2.87 -38.14 37.86
C ASP A 898 4.32 -37.75 37.53
N CYS A 899 4.49 -36.76 36.63
CA CYS A 899 5.78 -36.18 36.30
C CYS A 899 6.25 -35.17 37.34
N ASP A 900 5.33 -34.59 38.12
CA ASP A 900 5.64 -33.56 39.11
C ASP A 900 6.46 -34.18 40.28
N GLY A 901 7.64 -33.64 40.51
CA GLY A 901 8.52 -34.12 41.55
C GLY A 901 9.19 -35.49 41.30
N ALA A 902 9.09 -36.05 40.07
CA ALA A 902 9.69 -37.33 39.75
C ALA A 902 11.20 -37.18 39.45
N GLU A 903 12.02 -38.10 40.00
CA GLU A 903 13.47 -38.08 39.76
C GLU A 903 13.87 -38.42 38.29
N ASN A 904 13.01 -39.11 37.56
CA ASN A 904 13.27 -39.51 36.17
C ASN A 904 12.02 -39.32 35.32
N VAL A 905 11.94 -38.26 34.57
CA VAL A 905 10.89 -38.03 33.59
C VAL A 905 11.44 -38.19 32.20
N VAL A 906 10.82 -39.06 31.41
CA VAL A 906 11.16 -39.28 30.01
C VAL A 906 9.95 -38.95 29.17
N ILE A 907 10.08 -37.97 28.28
CA ILE A 907 9.10 -37.58 27.27
C ILE A 907 9.54 -38.19 25.95
N ARG A 908 8.63 -38.85 25.22
CA ARG A 908 8.95 -39.49 23.94
C ARG A 908 7.91 -39.14 22.89
N LEU A 909 8.36 -38.70 21.72
CA LEU A 909 7.54 -38.63 20.53
C LEU A 909 7.78 -39.89 19.70
N VAL A 910 6.71 -40.57 19.33
CA VAL A 910 6.74 -41.81 18.56
C VAL A 910 5.76 -41.78 17.39
N PRO A 911 6.07 -42.38 16.22
CA PRO A 911 5.11 -42.49 15.14
C PRO A 911 3.91 -43.36 15.52
N THR A 912 2.72 -42.99 15.04
CA THR A 912 1.48 -43.76 15.21
C THR A 912 1.19 -44.67 14.02
N SER A 913 1.91 -44.50 12.91
CA SER A 913 1.80 -45.32 11.71
C SER A 913 3.13 -45.33 10.95
N THR A 914 3.26 -46.24 10.01
CA THR A 914 4.44 -46.30 9.11
C THR A 914 4.32 -45.35 7.89
N THR A 915 3.30 -44.51 7.88
CA THR A 915 3.02 -43.61 6.73
C THR A 915 4.03 -42.46 6.68
N THR A 916 4.52 -42.15 5.47
CA THR A 916 5.35 -40.95 5.21
C THR A 916 4.51 -39.72 4.96
N VAL A 917 5.13 -38.55 5.04
CA VAL A 917 4.48 -37.24 4.74
C VAL A 917 3.82 -37.22 3.35
N GLU A 918 4.34 -37.95 2.35
CA GLU A 918 3.72 -38.04 1.02
C GLU A 918 2.84 -39.28 0.83
N GLY A 919 2.51 -40.06 1.88
CA GLY A 919 1.61 -41.21 1.83
C GLY A 919 2.25 -42.55 1.54
N GLY A 920 3.58 -42.65 1.46
CA GLY A 920 4.33 -43.92 1.33
C GLY A 920 4.55 -44.63 2.67
N VAL A 921 5.45 -45.61 2.71
CA VAL A 921 5.87 -46.33 3.90
C VAL A 921 7.32 -46.00 4.22
N TYR A 922 7.61 -45.46 5.40
CA TYR A 922 8.95 -44.95 5.73
C TYR A 922 9.96 -46.10 6.00
N THR A 923 9.53 -47.29 6.26
CA THR A 923 10.37 -48.48 6.41
C THR A 923 10.83 -49.06 5.06
N ASP A 924 10.40 -48.50 3.93
CA ASP A 924 10.85 -48.89 2.60
C ASP A 924 12.30 -48.48 2.36
N THR A 925 13.14 -49.41 2.05
CA THR A 925 14.58 -49.24 1.91
C THR A 925 15.04 -48.41 0.71
N SER A 926 14.12 -48.04 -0.18
CA SER A 926 14.45 -47.25 -1.38
C SER A 926 14.53 -45.74 -1.13
N THR A 927 14.16 -45.25 0.06
CA THR A 927 13.94 -43.81 0.30
C THR A 927 14.57 -43.33 1.62
N SER A 928 15.26 -42.19 1.56
CA SER A 928 15.71 -41.43 2.74
C SER A 928 14.65 -40.40 3.12
N GLY A 929 14.43 -40.20 4.43
CA GLY A 929 13.58 -39.14 4.98
C GLY A 929 14.32 -38.39 6.08
N GLU A 930 14.06 -37.10 6.18
CA GLU A 930 14.69 -36.22 7.14
C GLU A 930 13.64 -35.57 8.02
N LEU A 931 13.97 -35.34 9.27
CA LEU A 931 13.14 -34.64 10.26
C LEU A 931 13.99 -33.58 10.93
N ALA A 932 13.59 -32.34 10.81
CA ALA A 932 14.21 -31.20 11.51
C ALA A 932 13.57 -31.03 12.90
N ILE A 933 14.38 -30.64 13.87
CA ILE A 933 13.98 -30.50 15.28
C ILE A 933 14.59 -29.21 15.82
N ASN A 934 13.81 -28.36 16.46
CA ASN A 934 14.33 -27.20 17.19
C ASN A 934 13.31 -26.72 18.24
N ASN A 935 13.67 -25.72 19.06
CA ASN A 935 12.80 -25.07 20.04
C ASN A 935 12.02 -26.06 20.89
N ILE A 936 12.72 -27.00 21.55
CA ILE A 936 12.12 -27.87 22.55
C ILE A 936 12.12 -27.11 23.85
N ILE A 937 10.95 -26.84 24.40
CA ILE A 937 10.77 -26.04 25.61
C ILE A 937 9.92 -26.84 26.62
N ILE A 938 10.40 -26.88 27.85
CA ILE A 938 9.62 -27.37 29.02
C ILE A 938 9.44 -26.20 29.96
N GLU A 939 8.23 -25.79 30.17
CA GLU A 939 7.84 -24.76 31.12
C GLU A 939 7.16 -25.37 32.36
N GLY A 940 7.15 -24.65 33.46
CA GLY A 940 6.48 -25.08 34.70
C GLY A 940 6.87 -24.22 35.88
N SER A 941 6.64 -24.74 37.10
CA SER A 941 7.01 -24.07 38.34
C SER A 941 8.12 -24.86 39.03
N SER A 942 9.14 -24.17 39.51
CA SER A 942 10.16 -24.80 40.37
C SER A 942 9.65 -24.89 41.82
N SER A 943 9.81 -26.04 42.42
CA SER A 943 9.56 -26.25 43.87
C SER A 943 10.79 -25.91 44.71
N LYS A 944 11.88 -25.51 44.13
CA LYS A 944 13.11 -25.11 44.79
C LYS A 944 12.85 -23.85 45.60
N THR A 945 12.92 -23.94 46.90
CA THR A 945 13.03 -22.79 47.78
C THR A 945 14.43 -22.24 47.62
N GLY A 946 14.61 -21.25 46.76
CA GLY A 946 15.89 -20.62 46.54
C GLY A 946 16.48 -20.07 47.86
N ILE A 947 17.78 -20.14 48.02
CA ILE A 947 18.53 -19.42 49.05
C ILE A 947 18.35 -17.92 48.74
N ASN A 948 17.80 -17.15 49.70
CA ASN A 948 17.62 -15.71 49.46
C ASN A 948 18.95 -15.07 49.05
N GLY A 949 18.99 -14.44 47.89
CA GLY A 949 20.20 -13.86 47.27
C GLY A 949 20.97 -14.77 46.31
N ASP A 950 20.51 -15.99 46.05
CA ASP A 950 21.03 -16.91 45.04
C ASP A 950 20.28 -16.72 43.71
N LEU A 951 20.70 -15.74 42.92
CA LEU A 951 19.99 -15.31 41.72
C LEU A 951 20.28 -16.19 40.52
N ASN A 952 21.40 -16.93 40.49
CA ASN A 952 21.70 -17.87 39.41
C ASN A 952 21.22 -19.30 39.76
N LEU A 953 20.62 -19.48 40.98
CA LEU A 953 20.04 -20.72 41.46
C LEU A 953 21.01 -21.92 41.54
N ASP A 954 22.29 -21.65 41.75
CA ASP A 954 23.34 -22.68 41.82
C ASP A 954 23.55 -23.27 43.27
N GLY A 955 22.73 -22.77 44.21
CA GLY A 955 22.76 -23.19 45.60
C GLY A 955 23.80 -22.45 46.46
N LYS A 956 24.39 -21.35 45.94
CA LYS A 956 25.40 -20.54 46.64
C LYS A 956 25.11 -19.06 46.40
N ILE A 957 25.47 -18.22 47.36
CA ILE A 957 25.51 -16.77 47.11
C ILE A 957 26.90 -16.36 46.76
N THR A 958 27.09 -15.84 45.52
CA THR A 958 28.38 -15.45 44.93
C THR A 958 28.33 -14.04 44.30
N VAL A 959 29.42 -13.58 43.77
CA VAL A 959 29.49 -12.33 42.99
C VAL A 959 28.64 -12.42 41.71
N GLN A 960 28.43 -13.63 41.19
CA GLN A 960 27.59 -13.85 40.01
C GLN A 960 26.11 -13.46 40.29
N ASP A 961 25.61 -13.78 41.49
CA ASP A 961 24.23 -13.43 41.89
C ASP A 961 24.05 -11.93 42.01
N ALA A 962 25.00 -11.24 42.60
CA ALA A 962 25.00 -9.77 42.61
C ALA A 962 25.02 -9.21 41.19
N THR A 963 25.73 -9.85 40.26
CA THR A 963 25.81 -9.45 38.84
C THR A 963 24.49 -9.71 38.12
N VAL A 964 23.82 -10.86 38.35
CA VAL A 964 22.50 -11.17 37.79
C VAL A 964 21.49 -10.14 38.29
N LEU A 965 21.48 -9.82 39.60
CA LEU A 965 20.57 -8.81 40.15
C LEU A 965 20.86 -7.40 39.59
N GLN A 966 22.14 -7.02 39.43
CA GLN A 966 22.50 -5.75 38.80
C GLN A 966 22.01 -5.65 37.35
N LYS A 967 22.21 -6.70 36.56
CA LYS A 967 21.70 -6.77 35.20
C LYS A 967 20.19 -6.63 35.14
N SER A 968 19.48 -7.27 36.08
CA SER A 968 18.02 -7.16 36.17
C SER A 968 17.56 -5.74 36.54
N ILE A 969 18.18 -5.13 37.52
CA ILE A 969 17.85 -3.75 37.94
C ILE A 969 18.16 -2.75 36.81
N ALA A 970 19.25 -3.00 36.07
CA ALA A 970 19.59 -2.24 34.87
C ALA A 970 18.69 -2.61 33.66
N LYS A 971 17.69 -3.46 33.83
CA LYS A 971 16.79 -3.98 32.79
C LYS A 971 17.50 -4.65 31.61
N LEU A 972 18.70 -5.17 31.83
CA LEU A 972 19.46 -5.92 30.86
C LEU A 972 19.03 -7.39 30.77
N ILE A 973 18.42 -7.91 31.83
CA ILE A 973 17.78 -9.23 31.89
C ILE A 973 16.50 -9.15 32.71
N LYS A 974 15.56 -10.04 32.46
CA LYS A 974 14.37 -10.24 33.29
C LYS A 974 14.55 -11.46 34.18
N LEU A 975 14.30 -11.33 35.49
CA LEU A 975 14.35 -12.47 36.39
C LEU A 975 13.12 -13.35 36.19
N ASN A 976 13.29 -14.68 36.21
CA ASN A 976 12.19 -15.63 36.26
C ASN A 976 11.53 -15.63 37.65
N SER A 977 10.43 -16.38 37.84
CA SER A 977 9.69 -16.40 39.06
C SER A 977 10.51 -16.94 40.25
N ALA A 978 11.38 -17.92 40.04
CA ALA A 978 12.26 -18.46 41.07
C ALA A 978 13.36 -17.46 41.50
N GLN A 979 13.94 -16.78 40.54
CA GLN A 979 14.93 -15.70 40.75
C GLN A 979 14.30 -14.50 41.47
N ASN A 980 13.09 -14.09 41.04
CA ASN A 980 12.35 -13.00 41.68
C ASN A 980 12.03 -13.32 43.16
N ALA A 981 11.73 -14.59 43.49
CA ALA A 981 11.44 -15.02 44.85
C ALA A 981 12.63 -14.87 45.81
N VAL A 982 13.87 -14.81 45.31
CA VAL A 982 15.11 -14.69 46.08
C VAL A 982 15.82 -13.36 45.92
N ALA A 983 15.25 -12.43 45.12
CA ALA A 983 15.90 -11.20 44.70
C ALA A 983 15.87 -10.08 45.74
N ASP A 984 14.84 -10.06 46.62
CA ASP A 984 14.73 -9.14 47.76
C ASP A 984 15.59 -9.67 48.92
N TYR A 985 16.91 -9.52 48.75
CA TYR A 985 17.86 -10.07 49.71
C TYR A 985 17.80 -9.42 51.08
N ASN A 986 17.51 -8.13 51.13
CA ASN A 986 17.43 -7.36 52.38
C ASN A 986 16.04 -7.42 53.03
N ASN A 987 15.06 -8.06 52.37
CA ASN A 987 13.67 -8.23 52.82
C ASN A 987 12.94 -6.90 53.09
N ASP A 988 13.20 -5.85 52.35
CA ASP A 988 12.54 -4.56 52.48
C ASP A 988 11.24 -4.44 51.63
N GLY A 989 10.92 -5.48 50.88
CA GLY A 989 9.75 -5.58 50.00
C GLY A 989 9.94 -4.99 48.61
N ASN A 990 11.17 -4.55 48.27
CA ASN A 990 11.46 -3.95 46.98
C ASN A 990 12.78 -4.49 46.39
N VAL A 991 12.73 -5.11 45.26
CA VAL A 991 13.92 -5.56 44.51
C VAL A 991 14.59 -4.37 43.85
N ASN A 992 15.76 -3.95 44.35
CA ASN A 992 16.48 -2.77 43.87
C ASN A 992 17.98 -2.82 44.19
N ILE A 993 18.73 -1.74 43.89
CA ILE A 993 20.18 -1.69 44.08
C ILE A 993 20.65 -1.92 45.55
N LYS A 994 19.77 -1.77 46.53
CA LYS A 994 20.11 -2.02 47.92
C LYS A 994 20.31 -3.53 48.20
N ASP A 995 19.59 -4.40 47.48
CA ASP A 995 19.74 -5.84 47.59
C ASP A 995 21.06 -6.27 47.03
N VAL A 996 21.46 -5.71 45.85
CA VAL A 996 22.80 -5.92 45.33
C VAL A 996 23.87 -5.50 46.34
N THR A 997 23.69 -4.35 46.96
CA THR A 997 24.61 -3.86 47.98
C THR A 997 24.64 -4.78 49.21
N ALA A 998 23.48 -5.32 49.58
CA ALA A 998 23.38 -6.24 50.71
C ALA A 998 24.06 -7.61 50.40
N ILE A 999 23.88 -8.16 49.21
CA ILE A 999 24.60 -9.36 48.74
C ILE A 999 26.12 -9.08 48.73
N GLN A 1000 26.55 -7.94 48.18
CA GLN A 1000 27.97 -7.59 48.12
C GLN A 1000 28.59 -7.41 49.54
N LYS A 1001 27.87 -6.81 50.46
CA LYS A 1001 28.27 -6.69 51.84
C LYS A 1001 28.40 -8.07 52.51
N TYR A 1002 27.44 -8.95 52.32
CA TYR A 1002 27.48 -10.30 52.78
C TYR A 1002 28.74 -11.04 52.27
N LEU A 1003 29.02 -10.95 50.98
CA LEU A 1003 30.19 -11.59 50.39
C LEU A 1003 31.52 -11.00 50.91
N ALA A 1004 31.52 -9.72 51.25
CA ALA A 1004 32.67 -9.02 51.83
C ALA A 1004 32.81 -9.19 53.34
N ASN A 1005 31.90 -9.94 53.98
CA ASN A 1005 31.81 -10.09 55.46
C ASN A 1005 31.67 -8.71 56.17
N LEU A 1006 31.00 -7.76 55.53
CA LEU A 1006 30.70 -6.43 56.06
C LEU A 1006 29.25 -6.41 56.57
N THR A 1007 29.05 -6.30 57.89
CA THR A 1007 27.72 -6.23 58.52
C THR A 1007 27.11 -4.86 58.33
#